data_0390ff9db84d2d80bf2c8d848961f2f4
#
_entry.id   0390ff9db84d2d80bf2c8d848961f2f4
#
_cell.length_a   1.000
_cell.length_b   1.000
_cell.length_c   1.000
_cell.angle_alpha   90.00
_cell.angle_beta   90.00
_cell.angle_gamma   90.00
#
_symmetry.space_group_name_H-M   'P 1'
#
loop_
_entity.id
_entity.type
_entity.pdbx_description
1 polymer ?
#
loop_
_entity_poly.entity_id
_entity_poly.type
_entity_poly.pdbx_seq_one_letter_code
_entity_poly.pdbx_strand_id
1 'polypeptide(L)'
;MPAHPSVLLHRHRLHDLLDQSVSRLTVISGPSGFGKTSLVRAWAETSTASDLVWVTLESDLDSRAAFWQTVLAGVGRAGLVGRSALALASEIEESDDPAAVLARGFSLCRTPLLVVDAYERLRTTPELVDADLARLAQLVPQLRIVVTTRTSSGLASPARSLRGEVQLLNPRDLAFTLAETADLLGAFAAPMPDAAASRLHRATRGYPLALRAALLSSAPLDGSLPSPPSAELDGWQRLVAEDLRIQLQQRSAYDFVLATSVPPYFDADLAVALAPQAAEPARVKEILDDLEWHGFGRWIPFAPGTQVFQYVESLREVMLVEVRGWSRPDQVRAAESSAIWLASHGGYEAALEMAVGAGLFGVAAWVYAGVVGTNQDAVSSNLVNRHLTSVPSKALINFPALAFGRGLACFRDPSLRGAAAEFFKISAEWERPKLASPTLAHFLLGHLARTVSLRLLGRSEESARAALRALHFNDAVPAAEREVVADLQPMVLRNLAYSLYLEGDLAKAREVASRAIATAAEATARNHSIAHALGMSAFEGWVDQARSVQAQLDPGGWRPGEECTHVNAAGRIGEAILSLDTFDHKAALARFEGCGVVFETTEFWPLHAWVRLHAQLGLGNSGAEARKIAEQLQRRPMPPCMTDNLASAAVGNALAIAWLAAGNGAKAAALLRRPTRFGGQLAPAALLAKLAAGDADAAWKSLAGQESQPGHTARSRAATLTLGAAAAHRLGHQESAIALLERAVAQVGATGARLHLAYLPTDDLVDLRALAARRGSADLQAHLAIGVPAAFETASNAVVTLSEKERAVVAAMVEHPTRSAIAAALHISENTVKTHLQRIYRKLGVNSQAAVLERAVELDLLDAP
;
A
#
# COMPACT_ATOMS: atom_id res chain seq x y z
N MET A 1 29.43 42.69 -20.63
CA MET A 1 29.26 41.59 -19.66
C MET A 1 28.91 42.18 -18.29
N PRO A 2 27.91 41.66 -17.54
CA PRO A 2 27.60 42.14 -16.20
C PRO A 2 28.73 41.77 -15.21
N ALA A 3 28.88 42.52 -14.09
CA ALA A 3 30.01 42.39 -13.16
C ALA A 3 30.11 40.99 -12.53
N HIS A 4 31.35 40.51 -12.29
CA HIS A 4 31.68 39.16 -11.83
C HIS A 4 31.20 38.81 -10.42
N PRO A 5 30.66 37.60 -10.19
CA PRO A 5 30.78 36.92 -8.91
C PRO A 5 32.23 36.45 -8.71
N SER A 6 32.80 36.57 -7.54
CA SER A 6 34.23 36.30 -7.22
C SER A 6 34.65 34.83 -7.41
N VAL A 7 33.74 33.90 -7.67
CA VAL A 7 34.02 32.49 -7.99
C VAL A 7 32.99 31.99 -8.98
N LEU A 8 33.40 31.59 -10.17
CA LEU A 8 32.59 30.86 -11.15
C LEU A 8 32.92 29.37 -11.02
N LEU A 9 31.93 28.55 -10.69
CA LEU A 9 32.11 27.10 -10.64
C LEU A 9 31.84 26.50 -12.02
N HIS A 10 32.78 25.71 -12.53
CA HIS A 10 32.60 24.93 -13.74
C HIS A 10 31.75 23.69 -13.45
N ARG A 11 30.51 23.68 -13.96
CA ARG A 11 29.55 22.59 -13.80
C ARG A 11 29.66 21.62 -14.97
N HIS A 12 30.68 20.73 -14.94
CA HIS A 12 31.01 19.81 -16.03
C HIS A 12 29.78 19.13 -16.61
N ARG A 13 28.90 18.58 -15.78
CA ARG A 13 27.65 17.93 -16.20
C ARG A 13 26.79 18.82 -17.13
N LEU A 14 26.63 20.08 -16.80
CA LEU A 14 25.83 21.02 -17.59
C LEU A 14 26.61 21.56 -18.80
N HIS A 15 27.93 21.74 -18.69
CA HIS A 15 28.78 22.10 -19.82
C HIS A 15 28.75 20.99 -20.87
N ASP A 16 28.90 19.73 -20.46
CA ASP A 16 28.81 18.58 -21.37
C ASP A 16 27.46 18.52 -22.08
N LEU A 17 26.34 18.77 -21.34
CA LEU A 17 24.99 18.85 -21.95
C LEU A 17 24.92 19.99 -23.00
N LEU A 18 25.50 21.14 -22.70
CA LEU A 18 25.55 22.24 -23.65
C LEU A 18 26.42 21.91 -24.88
N ASP A 19 27.57 21.26 -24.70
CA ASP A 19 28.50 20.93 -25.79
C ASP A 19 27.98 19.79 -26.67
N GLN A 20 27.36 18.79 -26.08
CA GLN A 20 26.81 17.62 -26.79
C GLN A 20 25.45 17.86 -27.44
N SER A 21 24.86 19.07 -27.25
CA SER A 21 23.58 19.39 -27.83
C SER A 21 23.54 19.22 -29.33
N VAL A 22 22.66 18.36 -29.81
CA VAL A 22 22.34 18.23 -31.23
C VAL A 22 21.49 19.42 -31.70
N SER A 23 20.69 19.99 -30.80
CA SER A 23 19.85 21.14 -31.09
C SER A 23 20.69 22.41 -31.19
N ARG A 24 20.41 23.24 -32.21
CA ARG A 24 21.06 24.53 -32.38
C ARG A 24 20.56 25.62 -31.43
N LEU A 25 19.38 25.40 -30.87
CA LEU A 25 18.74 26.29 -29.92
C LEU A 25 18.62 25.60 -28.55
N THR A 26 19.23 26.22 -27.55
CA THR A 26 19.14 25.76 -26.18
C THR A 26 18.42 26.81 -25.35
N VAL A 27 17.37 26.38 -24.58
CA VAL A 27 16.65 27.23 -23.64
C VAL A 27 16.96 26.80 -22.22
N ILE A 28 17.47 27.74 -21.43
CA ILE A 28 17.76 27.53 -20.01
C ILE A 28 16.70 28.29 -19.21
N SER A 29 15.72 27.56 -18.70
CA SER A 29 14.58 28.10 -17.99
C SER A 29 14.69 27.84 -16.48
N GLY A 30 14.34 28.81 -15.68
CA GLY A 30 14.28 28.66 -14.22
C GLY A 30 14.18 29.99 -13.48
N PRO A 31 13.71 29.97 -12.23
CA PRO A 31 13.54 31.16 -11.40
C PRO A 31 14.83 31.98 -11.21
N SER A 32 14.69 33.20 -10.66
CA SER A 32 15.85 33.98 -10.24
C SER A 32 16.71 33.18 -9.24
N GLY A 33 18.02 33.41 -9.30
CA GLY A 33 18.94 32.72 -8.36
C GLY A 33 19.34 31.28 -8.73
N PHE A 34 18.84 30.70 -9.83
CA PHE A 34 19.26 29.36 -10.30
C PHE A 34 20.60 29.36 -11.06
N GLY A 35 21.27 30.49 -11.14
CA GLY A 35 22.60 30.58 -11.72
C GLY A 35 22.65 30.47 -13.24
N LYS A 36 21.55 30.71 -13.98
CA LYS A 36 21.46 30.62 -15.44
C LYS A 36 22.54 31.41 -16.16
N THR A 37 22.59 32.73 -15.87
CA THR A 37 23.60 33.64 -16.46
C THR A 37 25.01 33.21 -16.09
N SER A 38 25.25 32.79 -14.85
CA SER A 38 26.56 32.30 -14.39
C SER A 38 26.99 31.02 -15.09
N LEU A 39 26.06 30.09 -15.31
CA LEU A 39 26.29 28.84 -16.05
C LEU A 39 26.71 29.13 -17.50
N VAL A 40 25.89 29.93 -18.20
CA VAL A 40 26.18 30.25 -19.61
C VAL A 40 27.51 31.01 -19.74
N ARG A 41 27.82 31.88 -18.78
CA ARG A 41 29.08 32.58 -18.77
C ARG A 41 30.27 31.63 -18.56
N ALA A 42 30.26 30.82 -17.54
CA ALA A 42 31.30 29.85 -17.26
C ALA A 42 31.52 28.89 -18.44
N TRP A 43 30.43 28.45 -19.08
CA TRP A 43 30.47 27.63 -20.27
C TRP A 43 31.04 28.38 -21.50
N ALA A 44 30.61 29.63 -21.75
CA ALA A 44 31.09 30.43 -22.87
C ALA A 44 32.57 30.72 -22.78
N GLU A 45 33.15 30.86 -21.59
CA GLU A 45 34.60 31.05 -21.37
C GLU A 45 35.44 29.82 -21.77
N THR A 46 34.86 28.61 -21.68
CA THR A 46 35.53 27.34 -22.03
C THR A 46 35.08 26.82 -23.40
N SER A 47 34.07 27.40 -24.00
CA SER A 47 33.53 26.99 -25.30
C SER A 47 34.52 27.23 -26.43
N THR A 48 34.48 26.37 -27.45
CA THR A 48 35.23 26.52 -28.68
C THR A 48 34.67 27.58 -29.66
N ALA A 49 33.61 28.29 -29.21
CA ALA A 49 33.01 29.36 -30.03
C ALA A 49 34.01 30.52 -30.21
N SER A 50 34.33 30.85 -31.47
CA SER A 50 35.26 31.96 -31.82
C SER A 50 34.52 33.30 -31.87
N ASP A 51 33.21 33.29 -32.07
CA ASP A 51 32.43 34.48 -32.42
C ASP A 51 31.21 34.59 -31.43
N LEU A 52 31.50 35.07 -30.21
CA LEU A 52 30.48 35.22 -29.16
C LEU A 52 29.73 36.55 -29.25
N VAL A 53 28.43 36.47 -29.41
CA VAL A 53 27.48 37.59 -29.27
C VAL A 53 26.68 37.41 -27.99
N TRP A 54 26.91 38.29 -27.04
CA TRP A 54 26.15 38.29 -25.79
C TRP A 54 25.21 39.47 -25.73
N VAL A 55 23.90 39.19 -25.60
CA VAL A 55 22.83 40.20 -25.55
C VAL A 55 22.07 39.98 -24.24
N THR A 56 22.10 40.97 -23.34
CA THR A 56 21.25 40.97 -22.14
C THR A 56 20.12 41.95 -22.36
N LEU A 57 18.89 41.56 -22.18
CA LEU A 57 17.75 42.44 -22.23
C LEU A 57 17.64 43.18 -20.89
N GLU A 58 18.09 44.49 -20.90
CA GLU A 58 18.20 45.29 -19.67
C GLU A 58 16.86 45.96 -19.28
N SER A 59 15.99 46.19 -20.24
CA SER A 59 14.63 46.77 -20.05
C SER A 59 13.59 45.90 -20.74
N ASP A 60 12.32 46.10 -20.35
CA ASP A 60 11.21 45.43 -21.02
C ASP A 60 11.11 45.94 -22.48
N LEU A 61 11.03 44.96 -23.40
CA LEU A 61 10.93 45.28 -24.82
C LEU A 61 9.50 45.05 -25.32
N ASP A 62 8.96 46.06 -26.00
CA ASP A 62 7.54 46.09 -26.36
C ASP A 62 7.31 45.78 -27.86
N SER A 63 8.37 45.42 -28.62
CA SER A 63 8.23 45.08 -30.02
C SER A 63 9.28 44.12 -30.53
N ARG A 64 8.91 43.37 -31.57
CA ARG A 64 9.82 42.49 -32.33
C ARG A 64 11.03 43.27 -32.91
N ALA A 65 10.81 44.49 -33.41
CA ALA A 65 11.84 45.35 -33.93
C ALA A 65 12.88 45.74 -32.87
N ALA A 66 12.42 46.17 -31.68
CA ALA A 66 13.27 46.54 -30.55
C ALA A 66 14.17 45.37 -30.10
N PHE A 67 13.63 44.15 -30.11
CA PHE A 67 14.42 42.93 -29.81
C PHE A 67 15.57 42.79 -30.84
N TRP A 68 15.25 42.82 -32.12
CA TRP A 68 16.25 42.60 -33.16
C TRP A 68 17.28 43.73 -33.26
N GLN A 69 16.89 44.97 -32.98
CA GLN A 69 17.84 46.09 -32.82
C GLN A 69 18.78 45.85 -31.64
N THR A 70 18.29 45.33 -30.52
CA THR A 70 19.15 44.96 -29.38
C THR A 70 20.13 43.88 -29.71
N VAL A 71 19.72 42.85 -30.47
CA VAL A 71 20.57 41.76 -30.95
C VAL A 71 21.63 42.33 -31.91
N LEU A 72 21.23 43.22 -32.87
CA LEU A 72 22.16 43.81 -33.83
C LEU A 72 23.19 44.70 -33.14
N ALA A 73 22.81 45.47 -32.12
CA ALA A 73 23.74 46.21 -31.29
C ALA A 73 24.76 45.30 -30.58
N GLY A 74 24.32 44.08 -30.14
CA GLY A 74 25.20 43.03 -29.62
C GLY A 74 26.19 42.50 -30.65
N VAL A 75 25.73 42.22 -31.87
CA VAL A 75 26.54 41.79 -32.99
C VAL A 75 27.61 42.86 -33.37
N GLY A 76 27.21 44.13 -33.34
CA GLY A 76 28.10 45.26 -33.56
C GLY A 76 29.18 45.35 -32.47
N ARG A 77 28.83 45.21 -31.23
CA ARG A 77 29.81 45.18 -30.09
C ARG A 77 30.78 44.03 -30.16
N ALA A 78 30.35 42.90 -30.72
CA ALA A 78 31.21 41.74 -30.95
C ALA A 78 32.16 41.92 -32.15
N GLY A 79 32.07 42.99 -32.94
CA GLY A 79 32.90 43.29 -34.09
C GLY A 79 32.64 42.41 -35.33
N LEU A 80 31.53 41.67 -35.32
CA LEU A 80 31.20 40.70 -36.38
C LEU A 80 30.54 41.35 -37.61
N VAL A 81 30.09 42.58 -37.50
CA VAL A 81 29.54 43.35 -38.61
C VAL A 81 30.28 44.69 -38.68
N GLY A 82 31.06 44.89 -39.73
CA GLY A 82 31.82 46.11 -39.93
C GLY A 82 30.93 47.35 -40.15
N ARG A 83 31.37 48.34 -40.97
CA ARG A 83 30.61 49.61 -41.21
C ARG A 83 29.19 49.41 -41.75
N SER A 84 28.72 48.21 -41.99
CA SER A 84 27.37 47.85 -42.46
C SER A 84 26.29 47.73 -41.37
N ALA A 85 26.61 47.91 -40.09
CA ALA A 85 25.63 47.75 -38.97
C ALA A 85 24.38 48.67 -39.11
N LEU A 86 24.60 49.90 -39.54
CA LEU A 86 23.50 50.84 -39.75
C LEU A 86 22.59 50.48 -40.94
N ALA A 87 23.17 49.94 -42.02
CA ALA A 87 22.38 49.47 -43.15
C ALA A 87 21.55 48.21 -42.79
N LEU A 88 22.10 47.32 -41.99
CA LEU A 88 21.38 46.15 -41.46
C LEU A 88 20.27 46.54 -40.48
N ALA A 89 20.43 47.61 -39.71
CA ALA A 89 19.39 48.11 -38.81
C ALA A 89 18.16 48.61 -39.58
N SER A 90 18.36 49.41 -40.62
CA SER A 90 17.25 49.84 -41.47
C SER A 90 16.60 48.66 -42.20
N GLU A 91 17.39 47.69 -42.68
CA GLU A 91 16.88 46.51 -43.37
C GLU A 91 16.04 45.61 -42.42
N ILE A 92 16.42 45.50 -41.13
CA ILE A 92 15.68 44.75 -40.14
C ILE A 92 14.31 45.44 -39.82
N GLU A 93 14.28 46.74 -39.74
CA GLU A 93 13.05 47.49 -39.49
C GLU A 93 12.04 47.37 -40.62
N GLU A 94 12.51 47.31 -41.85
CA GLU A 94 11.67 47.21 -43.05
C GLU A 94 11.35 45.74 -43.46
N SER A 95 12.01 44.75 -42.85
CA SER A 95 11.90 43.35 -43.24
C SER A 95 10.84 42.58 -42.50
N ASP A 96 10.05 41.84 -43.21
CA ASP A 96 9.12 40.84 -42.64
C ASP A 96 9.88 39.59 -42.08
N ASP A 97 11.16 39.39 -42.48
CA ASP A 97 12.01 38.27 -42.05
C ASP A 97 13.36 38.76 -41.48
N PRO A 98 13.40 39.29 -40.26
CA PRO A 98 14.63 39.74 -39.60
C PRO A 98 15.65 38.61 -39.43
N ALA A 99 15.22 37.32 -39.29
CA ALA A 99 16.09 36.16 -39.17
C ALA A 99 16.94 35.95 -40.44
N ALA A 100 16.37 36.14 -41.63
CA ALA A 100 17.09 36.03 -42.87
C ALA A 100 18.13 37.18 -43.07
N VAL A 101 17.83 38.38 -42.59
CA VAL A 101 18.78 39.51 -42.63
C VAL A 101 20.01 39.18 -41.77
N LEU A 102 19.77 38.76 -40.51
CA LEU A 102 20.88 38.41 -39.60
C LEU A 102 21.64 37.14 -40.00
N ALA A 103 20.98 36.18 -40.64
CA ALA A 103 21.62 34.96 -41.12
C ALA A 103 22.78 35.25 -42.07
N ARG A 104 22.67 36.30 -42.90
CA ARG A 104 23.76 36.76 -43.81
C ARG A 104 25.01 37.17 -43.03
N GLY A 105 24.84 37.85 -41.90
CA GLY A 105 25.94 38.23 -41.02
C GLY A 105 26.60 37.03 -40.33
N PHE A 106 25.79 36.15 -39.69
CA PHE A 106 26.31 34.98 -38.99
C PHE A 106 26.90 33.90 -39.91
N SER A 107 26.50 33.83 -41.17
CA SER A 107 27.07 32.90 -42.14
C SER A 107 28.53 33.14 -42.45
N LEU A 108 29.05 34.34 -42.16
CA LEU A 108 30.44 34.71 -42.31
C LEU A 108 31.34 34.30 -41.12
N CYS A 109 30.73 33.93 -40.02
CA CYS A 109 31.41 33.52 -38.79
C CYS A 109 31.78 32.02 -38.83
N ARG A 110 32.84 31.62 -38.13
CA ARG A 110 33.29 30.20 -38.14
C ARG A 110 32.46 29.37 -37.12
N THR A 111 32.37 29.85 -35.92
CA THR A 111 31.65 29.16 -34.82
C THR A 111 30.88 30.18 -34.01
N PRO A 112 29.81 30.77 -34.61
CA PRO A 112 29.04 31.82 -33.93
C PRO A 112 28.18 31.25 -32.78
N LEU A 113 28.23 31.98 -31.65
CA LEU A 113 27.39 31.72 -30.47
C LEU A 113 26.62 32.98 -30.11
N LEU A 114 25.29 32.89 -30.20
CA LEU A 114 24.40 33.96 -29.76
C LEU A 114 23.81 33.59 -28.37
N VAL A 115 24.09 34.39 -27.38
CA VAL A 115 23.49 34.29 -26.05
C VAL A 115 22.49 35.44 -25.87
N VAL A 116 21.23 35.09 -25.60
CA VAL A 116 20.18 36.01 -25.25
C VAL A 116 19.83 35.80 -23.78
N ASP A 117 20.26 36.72 -22.93
CA ASP A 117 20.07 36.65 -21.48
C ASP A 117 18.89 37.53 -21.05
N ALA A 118 18.10 37.03 -20.04
CA ALA A 118 16.89 37.64 -19.51
C ALA A 118 15.74 37.79 -20.54
N TYR A 119 15.53 36.73 -21.35
CA TYR A 119 14.53 36.73 -22.43
C TYR A 119 13.10 37.01 -21.97
N GLU A 120 12.77 36.74 -20.70
CA GLU A 120 11.48 37.09 -20.08
C GLU A 120 11.12 38.61 -20.13
N ARG A 121 12.06 39.46 -20.48
CA ARG A 121 11.82 40.90 -20.64
C ARG A 121 11.23 41.28 -21.99
N LEU A 122 11.09 40.33 -22.90
CA LEU A 122 10.31 40.50 -24.13
C LEU A 122 8.83 40.29 -23.80
N ARG A 123 8.07 41.38 -23.70
CA ARG A 123 6.68 41.35 -23.23
C ARG A 123 5.66 41.20 -24.36
N THR A 124 5.95 41.78 -25.51
CA THR A 124 5.02 41.83 -26.63
C THR A 124 5.55 40.97 -27.76
N THR A 125 4.68 40.18 -28.40
CA THR A 125 5.01 39.30 -29.56
C THR A 125 6.10 38.27 -29.34
N PRO A 126 6.18 37.58 -28.18
CA PRO A 126 7.22 36.56 -27.97
C PRO A 126 7.12 35.43 -28.99
N GLU A 127 5.91 35.05 -29.45
CA GLU A 127 5.71 34.00 -30.46
C GLU A 127 6.38 34.28 -31.79
N LEU A 128 6.38 35.55 -32.20
CA LEU A 128 7.03 35.98 -33.44
C LEU A 128 8.56 35.91 -33.34
N VAL A 129 9.12 36.34 -32.21
CA VAL A 129 10.54 36.26 -31.94
C VAL A 129 10.99 34.81 -31.72
N ASP A 130 10.15 33.99 -31.09
CA ASP A 130 10.40 32.55 -30.95
C ASP A 130 10.50 31.85 -32.32
N ALA A 131 9.61 32.23 -33.24
CA ALA A 131 9.65 31.74 -34.62
C ALA A 131 10.92 32.20 -35.35
N ASP A 132 11.30 33.48 -35.17
CA ASP A 132 12.50 34.05 -35.81
C ASP A 132 13.79 33.40 -35.30
N LEU A 133 13.94 33.16 -33.98
CA LEU A 133 15.09 32.49 -33.39
C LEU A 133 15.23 31.06 -33.89
N ALA A 134 14.13 30.33 -33.97
CA ALA A 134 14.08 28.98 -34.52
C ALA A 134 14.48 29.00 -36.02
N ARG A 135 13.98 29.96 -36.78
CA ARG A 135 14.32 30.16 -38.22
C ARG A 135 15.77 30.51 -38.41
N LEU A 136 16.30 31.42 -37.58
CA LEU A 136 17.73 31.82 -37.64
C LEU A 136 18.64 30.60 -37.39
N ALA A 137 18.30 29.76 -36.41
CA ALA A 137 19.03 28.52 -36.14
C ALA A 137 19.00 27.52 -37.33
N GLN A 138 17.92 27.51 -38.11
CA GLN A 138 17.81 26.70 -39.34
C GLN A 138 18.62 27.29 -40.50
N LEU A 139 18.58 28.62 -40.66
CA LEU A 139 19.25 29.29 -41.76
C LEU A 139 20.77 29.29 -41.60
N VAL A 140 21.29 29.21 -40.39
CA VAL A 140 22.72 29.22 -40.09
C VAL A 140 23.13 27.98 -39.31
N PRO A 141 23.45 26.86 -39.97
CA PRO A 141 23.69 25.57 -39.30
C PRO A 141 24.86 25.57 -38.32
N GLN A 142 25.83 26.45 -38.46
CA GLN A 142 26.96 26.62 -37.54
C GLN A 142 26.64 27.48 -36.31
N LEU A 143 25.52 28.24 -36.33
CA LEU A 143 25.10 29.11 -35.22
C LEU A 143 24.53 28.29 -34.08
N ARG A 144 25.02 28.54 -32.88
CA ARG A 144 24.41 28.06 -31.65
C ARG A 144 23.71 29.23 -30.95
N ILE A 145 22.48 29.03 -30.52
CA ILE A 145 21.69 30.03 -29.82
C ILE A 145 21.40 29.49 -28.42
N VAL A 146 21.74 30.27 -27.40
CA VAL A 146 21.40 29.96 -26.00
C VAL A 146 20.56 31.09 -25.44
N VAL A 147 19.37 30.76 -24.98
CA VAL A 147 18.39 31.68 -24.39
C VAL A 147 18.26 31.40 -22.92
N THR A 148 18.48 32.40 -22.05
CA THR A 148 18.14 32.24 -20.63
C THR A 148 16.81 32.97 -20.35
N THR A 149 15.93 32.31 -19.60
CA THR A 149 14.63 32.87 -19.26
C THR A 149 14.21 32.46 -17.86
N ARG A 150 13.34 33.28 -17.25
CA ARG A 150 12.69 32.91 -15.97
C ARG A 150 11.38 32.14 -16.17
N THR A 151 10.85 32.13 -17.38
CA THR A 151 9.54 31.59 -17.71
C THR A 151 9.63 30.50 -18.76
N SER A 152 8.58 29.68 -18.87
CA SER A 152 8.38 28.79 -20.01
C SER A 152 7.99 29.64 -21.24
N SER A 153 8.93 29.89 -22.13
CA SER A 153 8.63 30.53 -23.43
C SER A 153 8.07 29.50 -24.42
N GLY A 154 7.43 29.97 -25.51
CA GLY A 154 6.99 29.10 -26.60
C GLY A 154 8.15 28.34 -27.26
N LEU A 155 9.39 28.84 -27.12
CA LEU A 155 10.62 28.14 -27.47
C LEU A 155 10.78 26.83 -26.68
N ALA A 156 10.40 26.82 -25.41
CA ALA A 156 10.53 25.69 -24.48
C ALA A 156 9.35 24.71 -24.55
N SER A 157 8.59 24.68 -25.66
CA SER A 157 7.45 23.76 -25.74
C SER A 157 7.89 22.30 -25.77
N PRO A 158 7.23 21.41 -25.01
CA PRO A 158 7.55 19.99 -25.00
C PRO A 158 7.56 19.36 -26.41
N ALA A 159 6.69 19.82 -27.29
CA ALA A 159 6.60 19.34 -28.66
C ALA A 159 7.86 19.67 -29.49
N ARG A 160 8.48 20.84 -29.32
CA ARG A 160 9.75 21.20 -29.97
C ARG A 160 10.92 20.40 -29.40
N SER A 161 10.95 20.21 -28.10
CA SER A 161 11.97 19.41 -27.42
C SER A 161 11.92 17.94 -27.86
N LEU A 162 10.74 17.37 -27.99
CA LEU A 162 10.56 15.97 -28.46
C LEU A 162 10.98 15.81 -29.94
N ARG A 163 10.86 16.86 -30.77
CA ARG A 163 11.35 16.85 -32.15
C ARG A 163 12.85 17.15 -32.29
N GLY A 164 13.55 17.39 -31.17
CA GLY A 164 14.97 17.72 -31.16
C GLY A 164 15.28 19.12 -31.71
N GLU A 165 14.26 19.99 -31.85
CA GLU A 165 14.46 21.36 -32.36
C GLU A 165 15.10 22.26 -31.30
N VAL A 166 14.79 21.99 -30.04
CA VAL A 166 15.24 22.77 -28.89
C VAL A 166 15.70 21.83 -27.77
N GLN A 167 16.86 22.14 -27.19
CA GLN A 167 17.29 21.56 -25.91
C GLN A 167 16.78 22.43 -24.77
N LEU A 168 16.07 21.81 -23.78
CA LEU A 168 15.59 22.52 -22.62
C LEU A 168 16.38 22.08 -21.37
N LEU A 169 16.97 23.04 -20.67
CA LEU A 169 17.47 22.89 -19.32
C LEU A 169 16.49 23.54 -18.35
N ASN A 170 15.91 22.77 -17.47
CA ASN A 170 14.89 23.17 -16.52
C ASN A 170 15.47 23.35 -15.10
N PRO A 171 14.69 23.86 -14.11
CA PRO A 171 15.18 24.07 -12.74
C PRO A 171 15.76 22.84 -12.05
N ARG A 172 15.28 21.63 -12.40
CA ARG A 172 15.82 20.36 -11.84
C ARG A 172 17.22 20.09 -12.38
N ASP A 173 17.45 20.39 -13.66
CA ASP A 173 18.76 20.26 -14.27
C ASP A 173 19.75 21.28 -13.69
N LEU A 174 19.25 22.49 -13.38
CA LEU A 174 20.04 23.61 -12.83
C LEU A 174 20.35 23.47 -11.35
N ALA A 175 19.60 22.66 -10.60
CA ALA A 175 19.92 22.38 -9.20
C ALA A 175 21.30 21.72 -9.09
N PHE A 176 22.07 22.11 -8.08
CA PHE A 176 23.36 21.49 -7.79
C PHE A 176 23.15 20.03 -7.35
N THR A 177 23.96 19.13 -7.87
CA THR A 177 24.07 17.78 -7.32
C THR A 177 24.86 17.80 -6.01
N LEU A 178 24.84 16.68 -5.28
CA LEU A 178 25.66 16.56 -4.06
C LEU A 178 27.15 16.75 -4.37
N ALA A 179 27.63 16.20 -5.49
CA ALA A 179 29.02 16.38 -5.93
C ALA A 179 29.33 17.85 -6.24
N GLU A 180 28.48 18.50 -7.07
CA GLU A 180 28.64 19.95 -7.38
C GLU A 180 28.53 20.82 -6.12
N THR A 181 27.76 20.40 -5.10
CA THR A 181 27.69 21.10 -3.80
C THR A 181 29.01 20.94 -3.04
N ALA A 182 29.63 19.76 -3.08
CA ALA A 182 30.94 19.52 -2.47
C ALA A 182 32.05 20.32 -3.18
N ASP A 183 32.02 20.39 -4.52
CA ASP A 183 32.96 21.19 -5.31
C ASP A 183 32.83 22.68 -4.99
N LEU A 184 31.59 23.17 -4.83
CA LEU A 184 31.34 24.56 -4.44
C LEU A 184 31.90 24.85 -3.05
N LEU A 185 31.70 23.94 -2.09
CA LEU A 185 32.28 24.05 -0.74
C LEU A 185 33.80 24.09 -0.79
N GLY A 186 34.43 23.22 -1.57
CA GLY A 186 35.89 23.20 -1.75
C GLY A 186 36.47 24.47 -2.36
N ALA A 187 35.65 25.17 -3.18
CA ALA A 187 36.06 26.43 -3.79
C ALA A 187 35.93 27.65 -2.84
N PHE A 188 35.10 27.57 -1.83
CA PHE A 188 34.87 28.68 -0.89
C PHE A 188 35.53 28.53 0.48
N ALA A 189 35.85 27.32 0.92
CA ALA A 189 36.40 27.03 2.25
C ALA A 189 37.44 25.94 2.20
N ALA A 190 38.19 25.77 3.31
CA ALA A 190 39.07 24.61 3.50
C ALA A 190 38.31 23.27 3.33
N PRO A 191 39.01 22.17 2.99
CA PRO A 191 38.35 20.88 2.77
C PRO A 191 37.45 20.52 3.94
N MET A 192 36.16 20.35 3.65
CA MET A 192 35.15 20.01 4.65
C MET A 192 34.76 18.52 4.55
N PRO A 193 34.35 17.91 5.67
CA PRO A 193 33.89 16.52 5.65
C PRO A 193 32.69 16.33 4.69
N ASP A 194 32.62 15.20 3.98
CA ASP A 194 31.50 14.83 3.09
C ASP A 194 30.13 14.95 3.77
N ALA A 195 30.10 14.76 5.08
CA ALA A 195 28.90 14.95 5.89
C ALA A 195 28.36 16.40 5.87
N ALA A 196 29.23 17.41 5.73
CA ALA A 196 28.80 18.81 5.67
C ALA A 196 28.18 19.15 4.31
N ALA A 197 28.78 18.67 3.21
CA ALA A 197 28.21 18.81 1.87
C ALA A 197 26.83 18.16 1.79
N SER A 198 26.69 16.96 2.35
CA SER A 198 25.41 16.24 2.38
C SER A 198 24.33 16.94 3.22
N ARG A 199 24.71 17.59 4.32
CA ARG A 199 23.78 18.39 5.14
C ARG A 199 23.33 19.65 4.39
N LEU A 200 24.31 20.39 3.84
CA LEU A 200 24.02 21.62 3.12
C LEU A 200 23.18 21.34 1.85
N HIS A 201 23.52 20.31 1.11
CA HIS A 201 22.74 19.90 -0.07
C HIS A 201 21.30 19.54 0.29
N ARG A 202 21.06 18.77 1.37
CA ARG A 202 19.71 18.46 1.86
C ARG A 202 18.94 19.71 2.29
N ALA A 203 19.59 20.61 3.02
CA ALA A 203 18.95 21.84 3.50
C ALA A 203 18.56 22.80 2.36
N THR A 204 19.38 22.87 1.32
CA THR A 204 19.15 23.79 0.17
C THR A 204 18.55 23.10 -1.04
N ARG A 205 18.42 21.76 -1.04
CA ARG A 205 18.01 20.94 -2.20
C ARG A 205 18.79 21.27 -3.48
N GLY A 206 20.03 21.76 -3.32
CA GLY A 206 20.89 22.16 -4.42
C GLY A 206 20.50 23.51 -5.07
N TYR A 207 19.64 24.31 -4.43
CA TYR A 207 19.30 25.63 -4.97
C TYR A 207 20.51 26.57 -4.95
N PRO A 208 20.99 27.09 -6.10
CA PRO A 208 22.27 27.78 -6.18
C PRO A 208 22.39 29.04 -5.33
N LEU A 209 21.32 29.85 -5.30
CA LEU A 209 21.29 31.07 -4.47
C LEU A 209 21.29 30.74 -2.99
N ALA A 210 20.53 29.74 -2.57
CA ALA A 210 20.49 29.27 -1.19
C ALA A 210 21.83 28.69 -0.73
N LEU A 211 22.49 27.89 -1.59
CA LEU A 211 23.85 27.39 -1.35
C LEU A 211 24.84 28.54 -1.14
N ARG A 212 24.80 29.54 -2.03
CA ARG A 212 25.69 30.70 -1.94
C ARG A 212 25.38 31.54 -0.69
N ALA A 213 24.12 31.77 -0.38
CA ALA A 213 23.68 32.51 0.81
C ALA A 213 24.12 31.79 2.10
N ALA A 214 24.00 30.45 2.14
CA ALA A 214 24.47 29.65 3.25
C ALA A 214 25.99 29.73 3.46
N LEU A 215 26.76 29.79 2.37
CA LEU A 215 28.23 29.90 2.41
C LEU A 215 28.69 31.31 2.84
N LEU A 216 27.92 32.35 2.52
CA LEU A 216 28.23 33.73 2.89
C LEU A 216 27.78 34.09 4.31
N SER A 217 26.78 33.36 4.86
CA SER A 217 26.36 33.52 6.24
C SER A 217 27.40 32.86 7.13
N SER A 218 28.10 33.66 7.96
CA SER A 218 29.18 33.25 8.88
C SER A 218 28.71 32.36 10.05
N ALA A 219 27.72 31.47 9.87
CA ALA A 219 27.33 30.51 10.87
C ALA A 219 28.41 29.40 10.93
N PRO A 220 28.90 29.02 12.10
CA PRO A 220 29.90 27.98 12.24
C PRO A 220 29.33 26.66 11.72
N LEU A 221 29.97 26.10 10.71
CA LEU A 221 29.67 24.75 10.21
C LEU A 221 30.31 23.68 11.14
N ASP A 222 30.19 23.87 12.46
CA ASP A 222 30.84 23.08 13.48
C ASP A 222 30.28 21.69 13.77
N GLY A 223 29.41 21.18 12.90
CA GLY A 223 28.97 19.80 13.01
C GLY A 223 27.94 19.49 14.09
N SER A 224 27.48 20.46 14.86
CA SER A 224 26.34 20.30 15.72
C SER A 224 25.09 20.13 14.87
N LEU A 225 24.32 19.05 15.10
CA LEU A 225 23.02 18.85 14.47
C LEU A 225 22.17 20.09 14.76
N PRO A 226 21.54 20.71 13.74
CA PRO A 226 20.49 21.65 14.04
C PRO A 226 19.44 20.88 14.85
N SER A 227 19.09 21.41 16.00
CA SER A 227 17.90 21.01 16.77
C SER A 227 16.71 20.90 15.83
N PRO A 228 15.66 20.12 16.16
CA PRO A 228 14.45 20.01 15.33
C PRO A 228 14.03 21.40 14.89
N PRO A 229 13.48 21.59 13.68
CA PRO A 229 13.41 22.84 12.95
C PRO A 229 13.03 23.98 13.90
N SER A 230 14.01 24.83 14.20
CA SER A 230 13.79 26.04 15.00
C SER A 230 12.72 26.86 14.26
N ALA A 231 11.82 27.47 15.01
CA ALA A 231 10.78 28.32 14.45
C ALA A 231 11.32 29.56 13.70
N GLU A 232 12.63 29.68 13.59
CA GLU A 232 13.34 30.77 12.96
C GLU A 232 14.06 30.30 11.70
N LEU A 233 14.00 31.12 10.66
CA LEU A 233 14.76 30.96 9.42
C LEU A 233 16.26 30.96 9.71
N ASP A 234 16.99 30.00 9.16
CA ASP A 234 18.44 30.05 9.11
C ASP A 234 18.90 31.30 8.32
N GLY A 235 20.14 31.76 8.59
CA GLY A 235 20.63 33.02 8.01
C GLY A 235 20.49 33.12 6.48
N TRP A 236 20.69 32.00 5.74
CA TRP A 236 20.54 31.97 4.29
C TRP A 236 19.05 31.97 3.86
N GLN A 237 18.17 31.32 4.61
CA GLN A 237 16.74 31.33 4.34
C GLN A 237 16.15 32.74 4.48
N ARG A 238 16.65 33.51 5.45
CA ARG A 238 16.27 34.94 5.62
C ARG A 238 16.67 35.79 4.41
N LEU A 239 17.88 35.57 3.86
CA LEU A 239 18.33 36.31 2.67
C LEU A 239 17.46 35.97 1.43
N VAL A 240 17.13 34.70 1.24
CA VAL A 240 16.24 34.28 0.14
C VAL A 240 14.83 34.80 0.36
N ALA A 241 14.32 34.74 1.59
CA ALA A 241 13.01 35.27 1.96
C ALA A 241 12.90 36.78 1.70
N GLU A 242 13.94 37.55 2.07
CA GLU A 242 13.96 38.99 1.83
C GLU A 242 13.98 39.34 0.35
N ASP A 243 14.79 38.68 -0.47
CA ASP A 243 14.83 38.89 -1.93
C ASP A 243 13.48 38.54 -2.57
N LEU A 244 12.87 37.41 -2.20
CA LEU A 244 11.55 36.99 -2.66
C LEU A 244 10.48 37.95 -2.21
N ARG A 245 10.51 38.43 -0.97
CA ARG A 245 9.59 39.43 -0.42
C ARG A 245 9.63 40.72 -1.23
N ILE A 246 10.81 41.24 -1.51
CA ILE A 246 10.98 42.47 -2.32
C ILE A 246 10.39 42.26 -3.71
N GLN A 247 10.71 41.16 -4.37
CA GLN A 247 10.23 40.85 -5.72
C GLN A 247 8.68 40.72 -5.75
N LEU A 248 8.08 40.07 -4.77
CA LEU A 248 6.62 39.90 -4.68
C LEU A 248 5.89 41.19 -4.26
N GLN A 249 6.48 41.99 -3.37
CA GLN A 249 5.91 43.30 -2.98
C GLN A 249 5.89 44.27 -4.15
N GLN A 250 6.93 44.28 -4.99
CA GLN A 250 6.95 45.11 -6.20
C GLN A 250 5.81 44.77 -7.18
N ARG A 251 5.27 43.53 -7.09
CA ARG A 251 4.13 43.03 -7.88
C ARG A 251 2.79 43.12 -7.16
N SER A 252 2.76 43.61 -5.94
CA SER A 252 1.57 43.56 -5.07
C SER A 252 0.97 42.16 -4.89
N ALA A 253 1.83 41.14 -4.95
CA ALA A 253 1.42 39.74 -4.90
C ALA A 253 1.85 39.06 -3.61
N TYR A 254 2.58 39.71 -2.69
CA TYR A 254 3.15 39.09 -1.52
C TYR A 254 2.11 38.42 -0.61
N ASP A 255 1.08 39.17 -0.19
CA ASP A 255 0.05 38.62 0.71
C ASP A 255 -0.77 37.52 0.05
N PHE A 256 -0.98 37.61 -1.26
CA PHE A 256 -1.62 36.56 -2.05
C PHE A 256 -0.79 35.28 -2.07
N VAL A 257 0.50 35.39 -2.41
CA VAL A 257 1.42 34.23 -2.43
C VAL A 257 1.57 33.61 -1.05
N LEU A 258 1.64 34.44 -0.01
CA LEU A 258 1.72 33.97 1.37
C LEU A 258 0.51 33.11 1.75
N ALA A 259 -0.70 33.59 1.45
CA ALA A 259 -1.93 32.87 1.77
C ALA A 259 -2.09 31.58 0.95
N THR A 260 -1.78 31.64 -0.34
CA THR A 260 -1.96 30.51 -1.27
C THR A 260 -0.78 29.50 -1.26
N SER A 261 0.28 29.79 -0.50
CA SER A 261 1.39 28.84 -0.27
C SER A 261 1.05 27.71 0.72
N VAL A 262 -0.05 27.86 1.48
CA VAL A 262 -0.46 26.84 2.47
C VAL A 262 -0.71 25.49 1.81
N PRO A 263 -1.56 25.33 0.79
CA PRO A 263 -1.69 24.05 0.06
C PRO A 263 -0.48 23.80 -0.85
N PRO A 264 -0.17 22.53 -1.17
CA PRO A 264 0.92 22.18 -2.09
C PRO A 264 0.61 22.55 -3.55
N TYR A 265 -0.65 22.66 -3.89
CA TYR A 265 -1.21 23.10 -5.18
C TYR A 265 -2.65 23.53 -4.97
N PHE A 266 -3.18 24.36 -5.84
CA PHE A 266 -4.51 24.96 -5.70
C PHE A 266 -5.04 25.41 -7.06
N ASP A 267 -6.35 25.63 -7.15
CA ASP A 267 -7.01 26.30 -8.27
C ASP A 267 -7.39 27.73 -7.93
N ALA A 268 -8.05 28.40 -8.88
CA ALA A 268 -8.50 29.78 -8.69
C ALA A 268 -9.53 29.91 -7.56
N ASP A 269 -10.39 28.91 -7.37
CA ASP A 269 -11.46 28.95 -6.37
C ASP A 269 -10.88 28.84 -4.95
N LEU A 270 -9.93 27.93 -4.73
CA LEU A 270 -9.23 27.85 -3.45
C LEU A 270 -8.40 29.12 -3.20
N ALA A 271 -7.77 29.69 -4.24
CA ALA A 271 -7.01 30.93 -4.10
C ALA A 271 -7.90 32.11 -3.64
N VAL A 272 -9.11 32.24 -4.17
CA VAL A 272 -10.11 33.22 -3.69
C VAL A 272 -10.47 32.95 -2.23
N ALA A 273 -10.69 31.71 -1.85
CA ALA A 273 -11.04 31.37 -0.47
C ALA A 273 -9.91 31.67 0.54
N LEU A 274 -8.65 31.50 0.13
CA LEU A 274 -7.48 31.78 0.97
C LEU A 274 -7.07 33.27 0.99
N ALA A 275 -7.27 34.00 -0.11
CA ALA A 275 -6.90 35.40 -0.29
C ALA A 275 -8.12 36.22 -0.73
N PRO A 276 -9.09 36.46 0.17
CA PRO A 276 -10.35 37.15 -0.18
C PRO A 276 -10.15 38.57 -0.70
N GLN A 277 -9.02 39.23 -0.45
CA GLN A 277 -8.71 40.54 -1.01
C GLN A 277 -8.46 40.49 -2.53
N ALA A 278 -8.19 39.36 -3.11
CA ALA A 278 -8.12 39.15 -4.55
C ALA A 278 -9.49 38.92 -5.22
N ALA A 279 -10.55 38.79 -4.45
CA ALA A 279 -12.02 38.67 -4.58
C ALA A 279 -12.63 38.16 -5.91
N GLU A 280 -11.98 38.29 -7.06
CA GLU A 280 -12.51 37.88 -8.36
C GLU A 280 -11.61 36.81 -9.02
N PRO A 281 -12.18 35.71 -9.52
CA PRO A 281 -11.39 34.63 -10.17
C PRO A 281 -10.57 35.13 -11.37
N ALA A 282 -11.06 36.15 -12.11
CA ALA A 282 -10.33 36.76 -13.21
C ALA A 282 -9.03 37.43 -12.72
N ARG A 283 -9.13 38.18 -11.61
CA ARG A 283 -7.97 38.83 -10.98
C ARG A 283 -6.97 37.82 -10.44
N VAL A 284 -7.46 36.72 -9.83
CA VAL A 284 -6.60 35.62 -9.38
C VAL A 284 -5.82 35.02 -10.55
N LYS A 285 -6.49 34.82 -11.68
CA LYS A 285 -5.82 34.26 -12.88
C LYS A 285 -4.74 35.21 -13.39
N GLU A 286 -5.00 36.51 -13.47
CA GLU A 286 -3.98 37.49 -13.86
C GLU A 286 -2.75 37.45 -12.94
N ILE A 287 -2.95 37.36 -11.62
CA ILE A 287 -1.84 37.24 -10.65
C ILE A 287 -1.06 35.95 -10.88
N LEU A 288 -1.75 34.85 -11.08
CA LEU A 288 -1.10 33.53 -11.28
C LEU A 288 -0.35 33.48 -12.61
N ASP A 289 -0.90 34.03 -13.68
CA ASP A 289 -0.24 34.14 -14.98
C ASP A 289 1.02 35.05 -14.89
N ASP A 290 0.98 36.16 -14.13
CA ASP A 290 2.16 36.96 -13.85
C ASP A 290 3.21 36.22 -13.02
N LEU A 291 2.78 35.47 -12.01
CA LEU A 291 3.69 34.66 -11.19
C LEU A 291 4.33 33.51 -12.00
N GLU A 292 3.58 32.88 -12.89
CA GLU A 292 4.14 31.88 -13.83
C GLU A 292 5.14 32.52 -14.77
N TRP A 293 4.79 33.67 -15.35
CA TRP A 293 5.69 34.42 -16.23
C TRP A 293 7.04 34.74 -15.59
N HIS A 294 7.03 35.04 -14.28
CA HIS A 294 8.25 35.33 -13.53
C HIS A 294 8.93 34.09 -12.90
N GLY A 295 8.37 32.88 -13.14
CA GLY A 295 8.95 31.61 -12.69
C GLY A 295 8.78 31.33 -11.20
N PHE A 296 7.76 31.92 -10.54
CA PHE A 296 7.42 31.64 -9.16
C PHE A 296 6.57 30.37 -8.99
N GLY A 297 5.95 29.90 -10.05
CA GLY A 297 5.11 28.71 -10.10
C GLY A 297 4.78 28.31 -11.52
N ARG A 298 3.87 27.38 -11.68
CA ARG A 298 3.38 26.90 -12.96
C ARG A 298 2.02 26.25 -12.87
N TRP A 299 1.27 26.28 -13.95
CA TRP A 299 0.09 25.47 -14.11
C TRP A 299 0.46 24.03 -14.44
N ILE A 300 -0.14 23.07 -13.72
CA ILE A 300 0.03 21.65 -13.95
C ILE A 300 -1.31 20.98 -14.23
N PRO A 301 -1.38 20.00 -15.16
CA PRO A 301 -2.57 19.19 -15.34
C PRO A 301 -2.84 18.39 -14.05
N PHE A 302 -4.10 18.38 -13.59
CA PHE A 302 -4.49 17.67 -12.37
C PHE A 302 -5.51 16.56 -12.67
N ALA A 303 -6.56 16.87 -13.42
CA ALA A 303 -7.58 15.95 -13.90
C ALA A 303 -7.97 16.33 -15.34
N PRO A 304 -8.68 15.49 -16.09
CA PRO A 304 -9.14 15.84 -17.44
C PRO A 304 -9.88 17.17 -17.46
N GLY A 305 -9.29 18.18 -18.15
CA GLY A 305 -9.83 19.53 -18.25
C GLY A 305 -9.62 20.44 -17.04
N THR A 306 -8.93 19.99 -16.00
CA THR A 306 -8.66 20.79 -14.78
C THR A 306 -7.15 21.02 -14.64
N GLN A 307 -6.76 22.26 -14.37
CA GLN A 307 -5.38 22.65 -14.07
C GLN A 307 -5.32 23.23 -12.65
N VAL A 308 -4.21 22.98 -11.97
CA VAL A 308 -3.91 23.58 -10.67
C VAL A 308 -2.59 24.31 -10.75
N PHE A 309 -2.45 25.34 -9.92
CA PHE A 309 -1.21 26.11 -9.82
C PHE A 309 -0.32 25.52 -8.73
N GLN A 310 0.96 25.36 -9.03
CA GLN A 310 1.95 24.89 -8.08
C GLN A 310 3.11 25.86 -8.01
N TYR A 311 3.40 26.36 -6.82
CA TYR A 311 4.59 27.17 -6.58
C TYR A 311 5.87 26.35 -6.70
N VAL A 312 6.97 27.03 -7.03
CA VAL A 312 8.31 26.46 -6.89
C VAL A 312 8.54 26.12 -5.42
N GLU A 313 9.06 24.94 -5.14
CA GLU A 313 9.20 24.39 -3.78
C GLU A 313 9.94 25.36 -2.83
N SER A 314 11.08 25.91 -3.28
CA SER A 314 11.88 26.87 -2.49
C SER A 314 11.11 28.15 -2.10
N LEU A 315 10.25 28.67 -2.98
CA LEU A 315 9.38 29.79 -2.66
C LEU A 315 8.35 29.37 -1.60
N ARG A 316 7.69 28.26 -1.83
CA ARG A 316 6.67 27.73 -0.91
C ARG A 316 7.23 27.48 0.49
N GLU A 317 8.41 26.84 0.60
CA GLU A 317 9.06 26.60 1.90
C GLU A 317 9.33 27.89 2.67
N VAL A 318 9.83 28.92 1.99
CA VAL A 318 10.06 30.24 2.59
C VAL A 318 8.76 30.86 3.07
N MET A 319 7.71 30.86 2.24
CA MET A 319 6.40 31.42 2.60
C MET A 319 5.75 30.66 3.76
N LEU A 320 5.91 29.35 3.84
CA LEU A 320 5.39 28.56 4.96
C LEU A 320 6.05 28.89 6.30
N VAL A 321 7.29 29.34 6.30
CA VAL A 321 7.92 29.83 7.53
C VAL A 321 7.28 31.15 7.98
N GLU A 322 6.99 32.05 7.06
CA GLU A 322 6.27 33.29 7.35
C GLU A 322 4.83 33.04 7.84
N VAL A 323 4.12 32.05 7.24
CA VAL A 323 2.78 31.62 7.68
C VAL A 323 2.79 31.11 9.12
N ARG A 324 3.88 30.56 9.63
CA ARG A 324 4.00 30.19 11.06
C ARG A 324 3.89 31.40 12.00
N GLY A 325 4.20 32.61 11.53
CA GLY A 325 4.01 33.86 12.24
C GLY A 325 2.56 34.34 12.32
N TRP A 326 1.64 33.76 11.58
CA TRP A 326 0.23 34.10 11.61
C TRP A 326 -0.41 33.77 12.96
N SER A 327 -1.55 34.45 13.25
CA SER A 327 -2.36 34.05 14.38
C SER A 327 -2.81 32.60 14.26
N ARG A 328 -2.93 31.88 15.37
CA ARG A 328 -3.40 30.49 15.34
C ARG A 328 -4.73 30.29 14.63
N PRO A 329 -5.77 31.17 14.78
CA PRO A 329 -7.01 31.06 14.04
C PRO A 329 -6.83 31.18 12.53
N ASP A 330 -5.93 32.03 12.05
CA ASP A 330 -5.69 32.22 10.62
C ASP A 330 -5.00 31.01 9.99
N GLN A 331 -3.99 30.46 10.68
CA GLN A 331 -3.34 29.21 10.29
C GLN A 331 -4.36 28.05 10.18
N VAL A 332 -5.23 27.93 11.18
CA VAL A 332 -6.26 26.88 11.24
C VAL A 332 -7.25 27.04 10.09
N ARG A 333 -7.75 28.24 9.82
CA ARG A 333 -8.67 28.48 8.69
C ARG A 333 -8.04 28.14 7.34
N ALA A 334 -6.83 28.61 7.11
CA ALA A 334 -6.14 28.33 5.85
C ALA A 334 -5.87 26.82 5.66
N ALA A 335 -5.45 26.13 6.71
CA ALA A 335 -5.24 24.69 6.69
C ALA A 335 -6.56 23.92 6.50
N GLU A 336 -7.65 24.34 7.13
CA GLU A 336 -8.96 23.72 7.00
C GLU A 336 -9.51 23.83 5.58
N SER A 337 -9.55 25.05 5.03
CA SER A 337 -10.00 25.30 3.65
C SER A 337 -9.17 24.51 2.64
N SER A 338 -7.85 24.49 2.82
CA SER A 338 -6.93 23.75 1.95
C SER A 338 -7.13 22.24 2.06
N ALA A 339 -7.26 21.70 3.27
CA ALA A 339 -7.44 20.25 3.48
C ALA A 339 -8.78 19.77 2.91
N ILE A 340 -9.85 20.54 3.09
CA ILE A 340 -11.17 20.23 2.53
C ILE A 340 -11.12 20.24 1.00
N TRP A 341 -10.54 21.28 0.41
CA TRP A 341 -10.42 21.39 -1.05
C TRP A 341 -9.57 20.24 -1.63
N LEU A 342 -8.40 19.97 -1.06
CA LEU A 342 -7.53 18.88 -1.48
C LEU A 342 -8.24 17.53 -1.47
N ALA A 343 -8.94 17.23 -0.37
CA ALA A 343 -9.68 15.96 -0.25
C ALA A 343 -10.82 15.85 -1.27
N SER A 344 -11.55 16.96 -1.51
CA SER A 344 -12.63 17.00 -2.51
C SER A 344 -12.13 16.78 -3.94
N HIS A 345 -10.85 17.01 -4.18
CA HIS A 345 -10.19 16.81 -5.47
C HIS A 345 -9.27 15.57 -5.50
N GLY A 346 -9.38 14.67 -4.52
CA GLY A 346 -8.63 13.40 -4.49
C GLY A 346 -7.20 13.51 -3.95
N GLY A 347 -6.75 14.68 -3.51
CA GLY A 347 -5.45 14.92 -2.88
C GLY A 347 -5.40 14.50 -1.40
N TYR A 348 -5.86 13.31 -1.08
CA TYR A 348 -6.06 12.84 0.29
C TYR A 348 -4.80 12.84 1.16
N GLU A 349 -3.63 12.54 0.59
CA GLU A 349 -2.37 12.53 1.34
C GLU A 349 -2.02 13.92 1.87
N ALA A 350 -2.00 14.89 0.98
CA ALA A 350 -1.71 16.27 1.35
C ALA A 350 -2.80 16.85 2.29
N ALA A 351 -4.06 16.48 2.08
CA ALA A 351 -5.16 16.87 2.95
C ALA A 351 -5.00 16.32 4.37
N LEU A 352 -4.63 15.04 4.50
CA LEU A 352 -4.45 14.39 5.79
C LEU A 352 -3.23 14.96 6.53
N GLU A 353 -2.10 15.12 5.84
CA GLU A 353 -0.90 15.76 6.38
C GLU A 353 -1.21 17.14 6.95
N MET A 354 -1.91 17.95 6.18
CA MET A 354 -2.28 19.32 6.55
C MET A 354 -3.24 19.35 7.74
N ALA A 355 -4.30 18.54 7.71
CA ALA A 355 -5.28 18.47 8.78
C ALA A 355 -4.65 17.99 10.11
N VAL A 356 -3.81 16.97 10.06
CA VAL A 356 -3.11 16.45 11.24
C VAL A 356 -2.09 17.46 11.77
N GLY A 357 -1.30 18.07 10.90
CA GLY A 357 -0.31 19.09 11.26
C GLY A 357 -0.91 20.31 11.92
N ALA A 358 -2.10 20.73 11.46
CA ALA A 358 -2.85 21.84 12.05
C ALA A 358 -3.64 21.45 13.32
N GLY A 359 -3.73 20.16 13.66
CA GLY A 359 -4.53 19.65 14.78
C GLY A 359 -6.04 19.60 14.49
N LEU A 360 -6.43 19.62 13.22
CA LEU A 360 -7.81 19.56 12.73
C LEU A 360 -8.29 18.10 12.63
N PHE A 361 -8.35 17.40 13.76
CA PHE A 361 -8.61 15.96 13.77
C PHE A 361 -10.02 15.60 13.26
N GLY A 362 -10.99 16.51 13.34
CA GLY A 362 -12.31 16.34 12.72
C GLY A 362 -12.21 16.30 11.18
N VAL A 363 -11.46 17.22 10.59
CA VAL A 363 -11.18 17.24 9.15
C VAL A 363 -10.35 16.03 8.75
N ALA A 364 -9.33 15.68 9.54
CA ALA A 364 -8.53 14.48 9.30
C ALA A 364 -9.40 13.20 9.29
N ALA A 365 -10.37 13.09 10.19
CA ALA A 365 -11.31 11.98 10.21
C ALA A 365 -12.22 11.96 8.97
N TRP A 366 -12.66 13.11 8.50
CA TRP A 366 -13.43 13.24 7.27
C TRP A 366 -12.60 12.88 6.02
N VAL A 367 -11.36 13.38 5.93
CA VAL A 367 -10.42 13.04 4.84
C VAL A 367 -10.15 11.53 4.84
N TYR A 368 -9.88 10.96 6.01
CA TYR A 368 -9.66 9.52 6.14
C TYR A 368 -10.89 8.71 5.71
N ALA A 369 -12.08 9.20 5.99
CA ALA A 369 -13.32 8.62 5.50
C ALA A 369 -13.37 8.56 3.97
N GLY A 370 -12.99 9.64 3.29
CA GLY A 370 -12.89 9.69 1.83
C GLY A 370 -11.88 8.68 1.28
N VAL A 371 -10.68 8.60 1.88
CA VAL A 371 -9.66 7.61 1.48
C VAL A 371 -10.18 6.18 1.58
N VAL A 372 -10.83 5.86 2.69
CA VAL A 372 -11.39 4.52 2.92
C VAL A 372 -12.53 4.25 1.93
N GLY A 373 -13.33 5.27 1.61
CA GLY A 373 -14.44 5.18 0.63
C GLY A 373 -13.97 4.86 -0.78
N THR A 374 -12.81 5.35 -1.18
CA THR A 374 -12.24 5.07 -2.51
C THR A 374 -11.57 3.68 -2.61
N ASN A 375 -11.65 2.85 -1.58
CA ASN A 375 -11.04 1.51 -1.52
C ASN A 375 -9.54 1.45 -1.85
N GLN A 376 -8.79 2.53 -1.61
CA GLN A 376 -7.35 2.60 -1.86
C GLN A 376 -6.56 2.00 -0.68
N ASP A 377 -6.64 0.71 -0.47
CA ASP A 377 -6.02 0.04 0.70
C ASP A 377 -4.50 0.20 0.80
N ALA A 378 -3.80 0.16 -0.33
CA ALA A 378 -2.34 0.38 -0.35
C ALA A 378 -1.99 1.84 0.00
N VAL A 379 -2.77 2.79 -0.53
CA VAL A 379 -2.64 4.21 -0.23
C VAL A 379 -3.02 4.47 1.22
N SER A 380 -4.12 3.90 1.72
CA SER A 380 -4.58 4.10 3.09
C SER A 380 -3.58 3.59 4.13
N SER A 381 -2.90 2.47 3.89
CA SER A 381 -1.91 1.93 4.83
C SER A 381 -0.66 2.80 4.94
N ASN A 382 -0.14 3.29 3.81
CA ASN A 382 1.03 4.18 3.79
C ASN A 382 0.70 5.56 4.37
N LEU A 383 -0.46 6.11 4.03
CA LEU A 383 -0.97 7.38 4.56
C LEU A 383 -1.14 7.34 6.07
N VAL A 384 -1.76 6.27 6.57
CA VAL A 384 -1.98 6.08 8.01
C VAL A 384 -0.65 5.98 8.74
N ASN A 385 0.30 5.21 8.22
CA ASN A 385 1.61 5.07 8.86
C ASN A 385 2.37 6.38 8.93
N ARG A 386 2.31 7.22 7.89
CA ARG A 386 3.04 8.50 7.85
C ARG A 386 2.42 9.57 8.73
N HIS A 387 1.10 9.71 8.70
CA HIS A 387 0.42 10.89 9.26
C HIS A 387 -0.34 10.60 10.56
N LEU A 388 -1.03 9.45 10.67
CA LEU A 388 -1.80 9.16 11.88
C LEU A 388 -0.96 8.74 13.09
N THR A 389 0.31 8.35 12.90
CA THR A 389 1.21 8.04 14.02
C THR A 389 1.51 9.25 14.90
N SER A 390 1.45 10.47 14.34
CA SER A 390 1.66 11.73 15.04
C SER A 390 0.42 12.22 15.81
N VAL A 391 -0.77 11.64 15.58
CA VAL A 391 -2.00 12.06 16.25
C VAL A 391 -1.96 11.64 17.73
N PRO A 392 -2.12 12.58 18.69
CA PRO A 392 -2.10 12.26 20.11
C PRO A 392 -3.20 11.25 20.48
N SER A 393 -2.88 10.30 21.37
CA SER A 393 -3.85 9.28 21.81
C SER A 393 -5.13 9.87 22.41
N LYS A 394 -5.04 11.02 23.11
CA LYS A 394 -6.23 11.74 23.62
C LYS A 394 -7.15 12.24 22.51
N ALA A 395 -6.61 12.64 21.36
CA ALA A 395 -7.44 13.06 20.22
C ALA A 395 -8.16 11.88 19.59
N LEU A 396 -7.52 10.71 19.52
CA LEU A 396 -8.11 9.49 18.94
C LEU A 396 -9.40 9.05 19.64
N ILE A 397 -9.55 9.31 20.95
CA ILE A 397 -10.76 9.00 21.71
C ILE A 397 -12.00 9.67 21.12
N ASN A 398 -11.83 10.88 20.56
CA ASN A 398 -12.93 11.62 19.94
C ASN A 398 -13.15 11.25 18.48
N PHE A 399 -12.17 10.63 17.83
CA PHE A 399 -12.18 10.31 16.41
C PHE A 399 -11.86 8.82 16.19
N PRO A 400 -12.79 7.92 16.49
CA PRO A 400 -12.55 6.46 16.47
C PRO A 400 -12.18 5.93 15.08
N ALA A 401 -12.58 6.59 13.99
CA ALA A 401 -12.16 6.23 12.65
C ALA A 401 -10.63 6.38 12.47
N LEU A 402 -10.03 7.43 13.05
CA LEU A 402 -8.58 7.61 13.05
C LEU A 402 -7.88 6.58 13.94
N ALA A 403 -8.45 6.28 15.11
CA ALA A 403 -7.96 5.23 15.99
C ALA A 403 -8.00 3.87 15.28
N PHE A 404 -9.09 3.55 14.60
CA PHE A 404 -9.23 2.35 13.79
C PHE A 404 -8.16 2.27 12.69
N GLY A 405 -7.98 3.34 11.91
CA GLY A 405 -6.94 3.41 10.88
C GLY A 405 -5.54 3.15 11.45
N ARG A 406 -5.20 3.79 12.56
CA ARG A 406 -3.92 3.57 13.25
C ARG A 406 -3.79 2.13 13.77
N GLY A 407 -4.87 1.57 14.31
CA GLY A 407 -4.93 0.18 14.74
C GLY A 407 -4.67 -0.79 13.58
N LEU A 408 -5.28 -0.57 12.41
CA LEU A 408 -5.05 -1.39 11.22
C LEU A 408 -3.60 -1.31 10.73
N ALA A 409 -3.01 -0.12 10.71
CA ALA A 409 -1.62 0.06 10.33
C ALA A 409 -0.68 -0.74 11.26
N CYS A 410 -0.87 -0.61 12.57
CA CYS A 410 -0.12 -1.39 13.56
C CYS A 410 -0.37 -2.91 13.43
N PHE A 411 -1.60 -3.32 13.12
CA PHE A 411 -1.94 -4.74 12.95
C PHE A 411 -1.25 -5.38 11.74
N ARG A 412 -1.11 -4.61 10.65
CA ARG A 412 -0.46 -5.05 9.41
C ARG A 412 1.06 -5.06 9.49
N ASP A 413 1.65 -4.32 10.43
CA ASP A 413 3.09 -4.30 10.68
C ASP A 413 3.45 -5.32 11.78
N PRO A 414 4.23 -6.37 11.46
CA PRO A 414 4.62 -7.37 12.45
C PRO A 414 5.31 -6.80 13.70
N SER A 415 6.09 -5.70 13.55
CA SER A 415 6.84 -5.07 14.63
C SER A 415 5.95 -4.23 15.57
N LEU A 416 4.83 -3.69 15.07
CA LEU A 416 3.91 -2.81 15.80
C LEU A 416 2.62 -3.51 16.25
N ARG A 417 2.42 -4.76 15.87
CA ARG A 417 1.16 -5.51 16.07
C ARG A 417 0.70 -5.52 17.55
N GLY A 418 1.62 -5.54 18.50
CA GLY A 418 1.29 -5.50 19.91
C GLY A 418 0.54 -4.22 20.35
N ALA A 419 0.81 -3.09 19.68
CA ALA A 419 0.17 -1.81 19.97
C ALA A 419 -1.25 -1.69 19.34
N ALA A 420 -1.59 -2.51 18.35
CA ALA A 420 -2.86 -2.40 17.61
C ALA A 420 -4.09 -2.53 18.54
N ALA A 421 -4.01 -3.39 19.54
CA ALA A 421 -5.12 -3.65 20.45
C ALA A 421 -5.58 -2.42 21.23
N GLU A 422 -4.65 -1.51 21.56
CA GLU A 422 -4.96 -0.26 22.25
C GLU A 422 -5.88 0.64 21.42
N PHE A 423 -5.54 0.79 20.14
CA PHE A 423 -6.33 1.60 19.21
C PHE A 423 -7.67 0.97 18.87
N PHE A 424 -7.72 -0.36 18.74
CA PHE A 424 -9.00 -1.06 18.54
C PHE A 424 -9.91 -0.97 19.73
N LYS A 425 -9.40 -0.92 20.97
CA LYS A 425 -10.24 -0.68 22.15
C LYS A 425 -10.93 0.68 22.10
N ILE A 426 -10.21 1.74 21.69
CA ILE A 426 -10.78 3.07 21.52
C ILE A 426 -11.94 3.05 20.50
N SER A 427 -11.74 2.39 19.36
CA SER A 427 -12.77 2.31 18.32
C SER A 427 -13.94 1.41 18.71
N ALA A 428 -13.70 0.35 19.48
CA ALA A 428 -14.72 -0.57 19.96
C ALA A 428 -15.72 0.11 20.95
N GLU A 429 -15.27 1.14 21.67
CA GLU A 429 -16.10 1.90 22.62
C GLU A 429 -16.91 3.02 21.96
N TRP A 430 -16.77 3.21 20.63
CA TRP A 430 -17.52 4.22 19.92
C TRP A 430 -19.04 3.99 19.97
N GLU A 431 -19.80 5.03 20.25
CA GLU A 431 -21.25 5.03 20.26
C GLU A 431 -21.87 5.95 19.23
N ARG A 432 -21.32 7.17 19.07
CA ARG A 432 -21.80 8.19 18.13
C ARG A 432 -20.68 9.19 17.81
N PRO A 433 -20.74 9.88 16.64
CA PRO A 433 -19.78 10.93 16.32
C PRO A 433 -19.82 12.07 17.34
N LYS A 434 -18.66 12.51 17.81
CA LYS A 434 -18.48 13.69 18.68
C LYS A 434 -18.13 14.93 17.87
N LEU A 435 -18.87 15.20 16.80
CA LEU A 435 -18.70 16.32 15.90
C LEU A 435 -19.89 17.25 16.01
N ALA A 436 -19.68 18.56 15.77
CA ALA A 436 -20.75 19.55 15.76
C ALA A 436 -21.79 19.27 14.65
N SER A 437 -21.34 18.83 13.49
CA SER A 437 -22.18 18.50 12.34
C SER A 437 -21.71 17.20 11.70
N PRO A 438 -22.08 16.02 12.28
CA PRO A 438 -21.67 14.74 11.73
C PRO A 438 -22.44 14.43 10.44
N THR A 439 -21.73 13.94 9.43
CA THR A 439 -22.33 13.45 8.17
C THR A 439 -22.70 11.98 8.29
N LEU A 440 -23.54 11.47 7.38
CA LEU A 440 -23.87 10.05 7.30
C LEU A 440 -22.61 9.17 7.19
N ALA A 441 -21.60 9.61 6.44
CA ALA A 441 -20.31 8.92 6.34
C ALA A 441 -19.64 8.71 7.70
N HIS A 442 -19.67 9.71 8.60
CA HIS A 442 -19.11 9.57 9.94
C HIS A 442 -19.81 8.49 10.78
N PHE A 443 -21.14 8.38 10.65
CA PHE A 443 -21.89 7.32 11.32
C PHE A 443 -21.56 5.93 10.78
N LEU A 444 -21.56 5.77 9.46
CA LEU A 444 -21.25 4.48 8.81
C LEU A 444 -19.84 4.01 9.11
N LEU A 445 -18.85 4.91 9.04
CA LEU A 445 -17.46 4.59 9.37
C LEU A 445 -17.26 4.31 10.86
N GLY A 446 -17.97 5.02 11.73
CA GLY A 446 -17.94 4.72 13.15
C GLY A 446 -18.50 3.33 13.45
N HIS A 447 -19.62 2.96 12.85
CA HIS A 447 -20.19 1.61 12.95
C HIS A 447 -19.23 0.55 12.39
N LEU A 448 -18.62 0.81 11.22
CA LEU A 448 -17.62 -0.07 10.62
C LEU A 448 -16.42 -0.23 11.55
N ALA A 449 -15.82 0.88 11.99
CA ALA A 449 -14.64 0.89 12.84
C ALA A 449 -14.89 0.11 14.15
N ARG A 450 -16.05 0.32 14.79
CA ARG A 450 -16.48 -0.43 15.98
C ARG A 450 -16.58 -1.91 15.69
N THR A 451 -17.32 -2.28 14.65
CA THR A 451 -17.59 -3.67 14.31
C THR A 451 -16.31 -4.44 14.03
N VAL A 452 -15.44 -3.88 13.17
CA VAL A 452 -14.16 -4.51 12.81
C VAL A 452 -13.20 -4.54 14.00
N SER A 453 -13.15 -3.48 14.81
CA SER A 453 -12.30 -3.44 16.01
C SER A 453 -12.68 -4.50 17.04
N LEU A 454 -13.98 -4.68 17.28
CA LEU A 454 -14.46 -5.76 18.16
C LEU A 454 -14.05 -7.14 17.62
N ARG A 455 -14.14 -7.34 16.31
CA ARG A 455 -13.70 -8.58 15.65
C ARG A 455 -12.19 -8.80 15.81
N LEU A 456 -11.38 -7.77 15.57
CA LEU A 456 -9.93 -7.84 15.72
C LEU A 456 -9.45 -7.96 17.17
N LEU A 457 -10.28 -7.55 18.14
CA LEU A 457 -10.07 -7.82 19.57
C LEU A 457 -10.53 -9.22 19.98
N GLY A 458 -11.09 -10.01 19.08
CA GLY A 458 -11.60 -11.34 19.37
C GLY A 458 -12.96 -11.37 20.07
N ARG A 459 -13.68 -10.25 20.08
CA ARG A 459 -15.03 -10.11 20.69
C ARG A 459 -16.09 -10.37 19.62
N SER A 460 -16.08 -11.60 19.04
CA SER A 460 -16.88 -11.95 17.85
C SER A 460 -18.38 -11.76 18.06
N GLU A 461 -18.94 -12.17 19.19
CA GLU A 461 -20.35 -11.99 19.51
C GLU A 461 -20.77 -10.51 19.58
N GLU A 462 -19.91 -9.68 20.18
CA GLU A 462 -20.18 -8.25 20.26
C GLU A 462 -19.99 -7.58 18.90
N SER A 463 -19.06 -8.06 18.08
CA SER A 463 -18.86 -7.64 16.69
C SER A 463 -20.12 -7.92 15.86
N ALA A 464 -20.68 -9.11 15.94
CA ALA A 464 -21.91 -9.48 15.23
C ALA A 464 -23.10 -8.62 15.69
N ARG A 465 -23.26 -8.42 17.00
CA ARG A 465 -24.28 -7.51 17.53
C ARG A 465 -24.10 -6.06 17.05
N ALA A 466 -22.87 -5.60 16.95
CA ALA A 466 -22.56 -4.28 16.38
C ALA A 466 -22.88 -4.22 14.89
N ALA A 467 -22.59 -5.30 14.14
CA ALA A 467 -22.94 -5.43 12.73
C ALA A 467 -24.45 -5.34 12.49
N LEU A 468 -25.26 -6.06 13.29
CA LEU A 468 -26.72 -6.00 13.19
C LEU A 468 -27.26 -4.59 13.47
N ARG A 469 -26.72 -3.89 14.47
CA ARG A 469 -27.09 -2.49 14.74
C ARG A 469 -26.72 -1.57 13.59
N ALA A 470 -25.53 -1.77 13.00
CA ALA A 470 -25.06 -1.01 11.85
C ALA A 470 -25.96 -1.22 10.63
N LEU A 471 -26.38 -2.46 10.37
CA LEU A 471 -27.33 -2.80 9.30
C LEU A 471 -28.69 -2.14 9.54
N HIS A 472 -29.23 -2.25 10.76
CA HIS A 472 -30.49 -1.60 11.10
C HIS A 472 -30.41 -0.08 10.90
N PHE A 473 -29.34 0.56 11.33
CA PHE A 473 -29.09 1.98 11.09
C PHE A 473 -29.06 2.29 9.59
N ASN A 474 -28.25 1.55 8.81
CA ASN A 474 -28.12 1.74 7.37
C ASN A 474 -29.45 1.57 6.62
N ASP A 475 -30.25 0.60 7.01
CA ASP A 475 -31.54 0.30 6.38
C ASP A 475 -32.62 1.33 6.74
N ALA A 476 -32.50 2.00 7.90
CA ALA A 476 -33.38 3.08 8.32
C ALA A 476 -33.09 4.42 7.58
N VAL A 477 -31.91 4.60 6.98
CA VAL A 477 -31.56 5.80 6.24
C VAL A 477 -32.33 5.86 4.92
N PRO A 478 -32.97 7.02 4.56
CA PRO A 478 -33.64 7.19 3.28
C PRO A 478 -32.73 6.92 2.08
N ALA A 479 -33.28 6.38 1.00
CA ALA A 479 -32.49 6.00 -0.19
C ALA A 479 -31.72 7.17 -0.79
N ALA A 480 -32.34 8.37 -0.84
CA ALA A 480 -31.68 9.58 -1.36
C ALA A 480 -30.46 10.01 -0.51
N GLU A 481 -30.49 9.79 0.80
CA GLU A 481 -29.35 10.10 1.66
C GLU A 481 -28.26 9.02 1.55
N ARG A 482 -28.65 7.76 1.33
CA ARG A 482 -27.68 6.67 1.08
C ARG A 482 -26.92 6.84 -0.22
N GLU A 483 -27.52 7.47 -1.23
CA GLU A 483 -26.85 7.77 -2.51
C GLU A 483 -25.61 8.66 -2.31
N VAL A 484 -25.65 9.58 -1.34
CA VAL A 484 -24.50 10.45 -1.01
C VAL A 484 -23.28 9.66 -0.52
N VAL A 485 -23.48 8.46 0.01
CA VAL A 485 -22.44 7.57 0.54
C VAL A 485 -22.41 6.23 -0.18
N ALA A 486 -22.89 6.19 -1.44
CA ALA A 486 -22.98 4.97 -2.25
C ALA A 486 -21.63 4.25 -2.34
N ASP A 487 -20.55 4.97 -2.49
CA ASP A 487 -19.19 4.42 -2.59
C ASP A 487 -18.70 3.72 -1.31
N LEU A 488 -19.24 4.09 -0.14
CA LEU A 488 -18.91 3.45 1.14
C LEU A 488 -19.70 2.15 1.36
N GLN A 489 -20.88 2.02 0.76
CA GLN A 489 -21.81 0.91 1.02
C GLN A 489 -21.19 -0.48 0.82
N PRO A 490 -20.50 -0.77 -0.30
CA PRO A 490 -19.93 -2.10 -0.54
C PRO A 490 -18.94 -2.49 0.55
N MET A 491 -18.08 -1.56 0.95
CA MET A 491 -17.06 -1.80 1.97
C MET A 491 -17.70 -2.03 3.34
N VAL A 492 -18.66 -1.21 3.73
CA VAL A 492 -19.36 -1.36 5.00
C VAL A 492 -20.06 -2.72 5.04
N LEU A 493 -20.88 -3.03 4.03
CA LEU A 493 -21.68 -4.25 3.99
C LEU A 493 -20.81 -5.52 4.00
N ARG A 494 -19.72 -5.60 3.19
CA ARG A 494 -18.86 -6.79 3.20
C ARG A 494 -18.20 -7.05 4.56
N ASN A 495 -17.80 -5.99 5.28
CA ASN A 495 -17.22 -6.13 6.62
C ASN A 495 -18.24 -6.53 7.68
N LEU A 496 -19.47 -6.01 7.59
CA LEU A 496 -20.57 -6.44 8.45
C LEU A 496 -20.93 -7.91 8.20
N ALA A 497 -20.99 -8.32 6.92
CA ALA A 497 -21.21 -9.71 6.54
C ALA A 497 -20.17 -10.65 7.16
N TYR A 498 -18.89 -10.28 7.13
CA TYR A 498 -17.83 -11.13 7.68
C TYR A 498 -17.92 -11.24 9.21
N SER A 499 -18.36 -10.20 9.92
CA SER A 499 -18.57 -10.27 11.37
C SER A 499 -19.72 -11.22 11.73
N LEU A 500 -20.82 -11.19 10.98
CA LEU A 500 -21.93 -12.14 11.12
C LEU A 500 -21.50 -13.57 10.79
N TYR A 501 -20.68 -13.72 9.76
CA TYR A 501 -20.14 -14.99 9.35
C TYR A 501 -19.30 -15.67 10.44
N LEU A 502 -18.40 -14.95 11.09
CA LEU A 502 -17.56 -15.48 12.17
C LEU A 502 -18.38 -15.90 13.38
N GLU A 503 -19.53 -15.28 13.62
CA GLU A 503 -20.45 -15.64 14.69
C GLU A 503 -21.38 -16.82 14.31
N GLY A 504 -21.35 -17.25 13.04
CA GLY A 504 -22.11 -18.39 12.55
C GLY A 504 -23.52 -18.06 12.05
N ASP A 505 -23.88 -16.78 11.94
CA ASP A 505 -25.10 -16.36 11.24
C ASP A 505 -24.88 -16.36 9.72
N LEU A 506 -24.71 -17.57 9.17
CA LEU A 506 -24.31 -17.77 7.79
C LEU A 506 -25.35 -17.28 6.79
N ALA A 507 -26.65 -17.41 7.12
CA ALA A 507 -27.72 -16.98 6.24
C ALA A 507 -27.74 -15.46 6.07
N LYS A 508 -27.65 -14.72 7.18
CA LYS A 508 -27.62 -13.26 7.17
C LYS A 508 -26.31 -12.74 6.57
N ALA A 509 -25.18 -13.40 6.86
CA ALA A 509 -23.89 -13.06 6.27
C ALA A 509 -23.92 -13.13 4.72
N ARG A 510 -24.50 -14.18 4.15
CA ARG A 510 -24.65 -14.32 2.68
C ARG A 510 -25.58 -13.26 2.09
N GLU A 511 -26.72 -12.99 2.74
CA GLU A 511 -27.63 -11.91 2.31
C GLU A 511 -26.88 -10.57 2.21
N VAL A 512 -26.16 -10.20 3.29
CA VAL A 512 -25.44 -8.92 3.36
C VAL A 512 -24.27 -8.88 2.38
N ALA A 513 -23.56 -9.99 2.17
CA ALA A 513 -22.51 -10.08 1.16
C ALA A 513 -23.04 -9.90 -0.27
N SER A 514 -24.20 -10.47 -0.58
CA SER A 514 -24.87 -10.27 -1.88
C SER A 514 -25.28 -8.81 -2.07
N ARG A 515 -25.77 -8.14 -1.03
CA ARG A 515 -26.06 -6.70 -1.04
C ARG A 515 -24.78 -5.87 -1.29
N ALA A 516 -23.65 -6.27 -0.70
CA ALA A 516 -22.38 -5.59 -0.92
C ALA A 516 -21.93 -5.64 -2.39
N ILE A 517 -22.16 -6.77 -3.07
CA ILE A 517 -21.87 -6.91 -4.51
C ILE A 517 -22.84 -6.04 -5.32
N ALA A 518 -24.14 -6.07 -5.00
CA ALA A 518 -25.18 -5.37 -5.75
C ALA A 518 -25.06 -3.84 -5.64
N THR A 519 -24.55 -3.31 -4.51
CA THR A 519 -24.38 -1.87 -4.29
C THR A 519 -23.08 -1.32 -4.89
N ALA A 520 -22.15 -2.18 -5.32
CA ALA A 520 -20.88 -1.76 -5.87
C ALA A 520 -21.01 -1.27 -7.33
N ALA A 521 -20.94 0.03 -7.54
CA ALA A 521 -20.95 0.64 -8.86
C ALA A 521 -19.60 0.50 -9.56
N GLU A 522 -18.50 0.74 -8.83
CA GLU A 522 -17.13 0.64 -9.33
C GLU A 522 -16.67 -0.83 -9.40
N ALA A 523 -15.96 -1.21 -10.48
CA ALA A 523 -15.48 -2.56 -10.71
C ALA A 523 -14.56 -3.06 -9.58
N THR A 524 -13.67 -2.21 -9.09
CA THR A 524 -12.76 -2.52 -7.97
C THR A 524 -13.54 -2.83 -6.68
N ALA A 525 -14.50 -1.98 -6.31
CA ALA A 525 -15.33 -2.19 -5.12
C ALA A 525 -16.17 -3.47 -5.22
N ARG A 526 -16.64 -3.78 -6.44
CA ARG A 526 -17.36 -5.01 -6.75
C ARG A 526 -16.46 -6.22 -6.60
N ASN A 527 -15.25 -6.21 -7.16
CA ASN A 527 -14.27 -7.27 -7.02
C ASN A 527 -13.92 -7.55 -5.55
N HIS A 528 -13.73 -6.50 -4.75
CA HIS A 528 -13.50 -6.66 -3.31
C HIS A 528 -14.67 -7.36 -2.59
N SER A 529 -15.90 -7.03 -2.95
CA SER A 529 -17.11 -7.65 -2.37
C SER A 529 -17.25 -9.11 -2.84
N ILE A 530 -16.97 -9.38 -4.11
CA ILE A 530 -16.93 -10.72 -4.69
C ILE A 530 -15.87 -11.59 -4.00
N ALA A 531 -14.65 -11.05 -3.76
CA ALA A 531 -13.59 -11.77 -3.07
C ALA A 531 -14.02 -12.25 -1.68
N HIS A 532 -14.70 -11.40 -0.90
CA HIS A 532 -15.23 -11.79 0.41
C HIS A 532 -16.33 -12.87 0.29
N ALA A 533 -17.28 -12.71 -0.63
CA ALA A 533 -18.35 -13.67 -0.85
C ALA A 533 -17.82 -15.02 -1.35
N LEU A 534 -16.79 -15.01 -2.21
CA LEU A 534 -16.10 -16.20 -2.70
C LEU A 534 -15.46 -16.98 -1.54
N GLY A 535 -14.70 -16.27 -0.67
CA GLY A 535 -14.05 -16.91 0.48
C GLY A 535 -15.07 -17.58 1.42
N MET A 536 -16.16 -16.88 1.74
CA MET A 536 -17.23 -17.40 2.60
C MET A 536 -17.92 -18.61 1.98
N SER A 537 -18.39 -18.50 0.74
CA SER A 537 -19.14 -19.58 0.06
C SER A 537 -18.28 -20.83 -0.14
N ALA A 538 -17.03 -20.68 -0.54
CA ALA A 538 -16.09 -21.79 -0.69
C ALA A 538 -15.85 -22.52 0.64
N PHE A 539 -15.62 -21.77 1.72
CA PHE A 539 -15.40 -22.35 3.04
C PHE A 539 -16.65 -23.08 3.56
N GLU A 540 -17.83 -22.50 3.36
CA GLU A 540 -19.09 -23.15 3.75
C GLU A 540 -19.33 -24.48 3.03
N GLY A 541 -18.77 -24.65 1.84
CA GLY A 541 -18.94 -25.83 0.99
C GLY A 541 -19.93 -25.65 -0.17
N TRP A 542 -20.39 -24.40 -0.41
CA TRP A 542 -21.26 -24.04 -1.55
C TRP A 542 -20.40 -23.81 -2.81
N VAL A 543 -19.80 -24.89 -3.34
CA VAL A 543 -18.83 -24.82 -4.44
C VAL A 543 -19.40 -24.20 -5.72
N ASP A 544 -20.63 -24.57 -6.09
CA ASP A 544 -21.26 -24.04 -7.31
C ASP A 544 -21.56 -22.54 -7.16
N GLN A 545 -22.00 -22.11 -5.97
CA GLN A 545 -22.17 -20.69 -5.66
C GLN A 545 -20.83 -19.96 -5.66
N ALA A 546 -19.80 -20.55 -5.06
CA ALA A 546 -18.46 -19.95 -5.04
C ALA A 546 -17.92 -19.76 -6.47
N ARG A 547 -18.08 -20.75 -7.34
CA ARG A 547 -17.70 -20.64 -8.77
C ARG A 547 -18.53 -19.58 -9.51
N SER A 548 -19.85 -19.53 -9.25
CA SER A 548 -20.72 -18.52 -9.84
C SER A 548 -20.33 -17.10 -9.40
N VAL A 549 -19.95 -16.92 -8.16
CA VAL A 549 -19.45 -15.63 -7.63
C VAL A 549 -18.08 -15.31 -8.23
N GLN A 550 -17.18 -16.30 -8.31
CA GLN A 550 -15.86 -16.13 -8.93
C GLN A 550 -15.95 -15.70 -10.40
N ALA A 551 -16.90 -16.26 -11.15
CA ALA A 551 -17.11 -15.93 -12.57
C ALA A 551 -17.56 -14.47 -12.80
N GLN A 552 -17.99 -13.77 -11.75
CA GLN A 552 -18.35 -12.35 -11.80
C GLN A 552 -17.16 -11.42 -11.60
N LEU A 553 -15.97 -11.94 -11.24
CA LEU A 553 -14.76 -11.13 -11.13
C LEU A 553 -14.41 -10.51 -12.47
N ASP A 554 -14.16 -9.22 -12.45
CA ASP A 554 -13.64 -8.49 -13.60
C ASP A 554 -12.10 -8.45 -13.51
N PRO A 555 -11.35 -9.14 -14.38
CA PRO A 555 -9.90 -9.12 -14.36
C PRO A 555 -9.31 -7.71 -14.53
N GLY A 556 -10.01 -6.83 -15.27
CA GLY A 556 -9.61 -5.43 -15.45
C GLY A 556 -9.98 -4.52 -14.28
N GLY A 557 -10.81 -4.99 -13.37
CA GLY A 557 -11.29 -4.24 -12.22
C GLY A 557 -10.33 -4.20 -11.02
N TRP A 558 -9.15 -4.84 -11.11
CA TRP A 558 -8.12 -4.73 -10.08
C TRP A 558 -7.16 -3.58 -10.39
N ARG A 559 -6.79 -2.81 -9.38
CA ARG A 559 -5.68 -1.87 -9.51
C ARG A 559 -4.35 -2.62 -9.53
N PRO A 560 -3.31 -2.10 -10.18
CA PRO A 560 -2.00 -2.75 -10.19
C PRO A 560 -1.50 -3.07 -8.79
N GLY A 561 -1.21 -4.35 -8.52
CA GLY A 561 -0.72 -4.83 -7.23
C GLY A 561 -1.79 -5.16 -6.18
N GLU A 562 -3.08 -4.89 -6.42
CA GLU A 562 -4.16 -5.24 -5.46
C GLU A 562 -4.44 -6.73 -5.36
N GLU A 563 -4.06 -7.51 -6.35
CA GLU A 563 -4.28 -8.96 -6.36
C GLU A 563 -3.68 -9.69 -5.16
N CYS A 564 -2.57 -9.17 -4.60
CA CYS A 564 -1.87 -9.72 -3.43
C CYS A 564 -1.95 -8.75 -2.24
N THR A 565 -3.11 -8.22 -1.94
CA THR A 565 -3.34 -7.35 -0.79
C THR A 565 -4.29 -7.96 0.24
N HIS A 566 -4.39 -7.31 1.40
CA HIS A 566 -5.32 -7.74 2.46
C HIS A 566 -6.78 -7.77 2.01
N VAL A 567 -7.16 -6.93 1.04
CA VAL A 567 -8.54 -6.84 0.54
C VAL A 567 -8.92 -8.07 -0.25
N ASN A 568 -7.99 -8.61 -1.06
CA ASN A 568 -8.23 -9.82 -1.85
C ASN A 568 -7.88 -11.13 -1.11
N ALA A 569 -7.39 -11.06 0.13
CA ALA A 569 -6.98 -12.26 0.88
C ALA A 569 -8.10 -13.30 0.97
N ALA A 570 -9.34 -12.88 1.21
CA ALA A 570 -10.50 -13.79 1.26
C ALA A 570 -10.75 -14.47 -0.10
N GLY A 571 -10.62 -13.75 -1.21
CA GLY A 571 -10.77 -14.28 -2.57
C GLY A 571 -9.73 -15.35 -2.89
N ARG A 572 -8.45 -15.06 -2.62
CA ARG A 572 -7.35 -16.04 -2.78
C ARG A 572 -7.55 -17.30 -1.94
N ILE A 573 -8.03 -17.15 -0.71
CA ILE A 573 -8.40 -18.29 0.15
C ILE A 573 -9.55 -19.08 -0.49
N GLY A 574 -10.59 -18.41 -1.01
CA GLY A 574 -11.69 -19.05 -1.69
C GLY A 574 -11.24 -19.87 -2.90
N GLU A 575 -10.39 -19.29 -3.76
CA GLU A 575 -9.78 -19.99 -4.90
C GLU A 575 -8.96 -21.20 -4.46
N ALA A 576 -8.18 -21.05 -3.40
CA ALA A 576 -7.39 -22.17 -2.85
C ALA A 576 -8.30 -23.29 -2.31
N ILE A 577 -9.41 -22.96 -1.65
CA ILE A 577 -10.40 -23.94 -1.18
C ILE A 577 -11.04 -24.69 -2.36
N LEU A 578 -11.38 -23.99 -3.44
CA LEU A 578 -11.90 -24.63 -4.66
C LEU A 578 -10.88 -25.60 -5.27
N SER A 579 -9.59 -25.29 -5.22
CA SER A 579 -8.52 -26.19 -5.65
C SER A 579 -8.42 -27.41 -4.74
N LEU A 580 -8.59 -27.26 -3.42
CA LEU A 580 -8.62 -28.38 -2.47
C LEU A 580 -9.80 -29.34 -2.75
N ASP A 581 -10.95 -28.84 -3.16
CA ASP A 581 -12.11 -29.67 -3.48
C ASP A 581 -11.94 -30.50 -4.76
N THR A 582 -10.95 -30.17 -5.57
CA THR A 582 -10.49 -30.99 -6.71
C THR A 582 -9.21 -31.76 -6.43
N PHE A 583 -8.74 -31.74 -5.17
CA PHE A 583 -7.50 -32.34 -4.69
C PHE A 583 -6.22 -31.84 -5.38
N ASP A 584 -6.26 -30.64 -5.96
CA ASP A 584 -5.06 -29.97 -6.45
C ASP A 584 -4.40 -29.15 -5.33
N HIS A 585 -3.68 -29.88 -4.46
CA HIS A 585 -3.05 -29.31 -3.28
C HIS A 585 -1.91 -28.33 -3.63
N LYS A 586 -1.22 -28.54 -4.76
CA LYS A 586 -0.16 -27.66 -5.22
C LYS A 586 -0.76 -26.34 -5.72
N ALA A 587 -1.81 -26.39 -6.55
CA ALA A 587 -2.51 -25.20 -6.99
C ALA A 587 -3.11 -24.42 -5.83
N ALA A 588 -3.62 -25.09 -4.79
CA ALA A 588 -4.13 -24.42 -3.59
C ALA A 588 -3.03 -23.59 -2.88
N LEU A 589 -1.82 -24.11 -2.73
CA LEU A 589 -0.69 -23.39 -2.13
C LEU A 589 -0.16 -22.28 -3.05
N ALA A 590 -0.13 -22.51 -4.36
CA ALA A 590 0.34 -21.54 -5.35
C ALA A 590 -0.50 -20.24 -5.34
N ARG A 591 -1.77 -20.30 -4.88
CA ARG A 591 -2.61 -19.09 -4.73
C ARG A 591 -2.04 -18.06 -3.76
N PHE A 592 -1.11 -18.43 -2.90
CA PHE A 592 -0.48 -17.58 -1.89
C PHE A 592 0.93 -17.12 -2.29
N GLU A 593 1.48 -17.65 -3.39
CA GLU A 593 2.80 -17.27 -3.89
C GLU A 593 2.81 -15.80 -4.34
N GLY A 594 3.91 -15.11 -4.08
CA GLY A 594 4.08 -13.70 -4.43
C GLY A 594 3.37 -12.71 -3.51
N CYS A 595 2.51 -13.17 -2.57
CA CYS A 595 1.76 -12.27 -1.68
C CYS A 595 2.51 -11.92 -0.37
N GLY A 596 3.75 -12.36 -0.21
CA GLY A 596 4.61 -12.02 0.93
C GLY A 596 3.95 -12.24 2.29
N VAL A 597 4.06 -11.24 3.16
CA VAL A 597 3.54 -11.31 4.54
C VAL A 597 2.04 -11.06 4.68
N VAL A 598 1.32 -10.80 3.58
CA VAL A 598 -0.12 -10.47 3.62
C VAL A 598 -0.91 -11.50 4.42
N PHE A 599 -0.71 -12.79 4.15
CA PHE A 599 -1.42 -13.87 4.84
C PHE A 599 -0.99 -14.08 6.29
N GLU A 600 0.13 -13.52 6.71
CA GLU A 600 0.56 -13.50 8.12
C GLU A 600 -0.04 -12.34 8.90
N THR A 601 -0.41 -11.27 8.20
CA THR A 601 -0.88 -10.00 8.77
C THR A 601 -2.36 -9.72 8.49
N THR A 602 -3.10 -10.65 7.88
CA THR A 602 -4.54 -10.54 7.63
C THR A 602 -5.37 -11.11 8.78
N GLU A 603 -6.60 -10.62 8.91
CA GLU A 603 -7.63 -11.20 9.78
C GLU A 603 -8.14 -12.56 9.27
N PHE A 604 -7.93 -12.87 7.99
CA PHE A 604 -8.27 -14.15 7.37
C PHE A 604 -7.22 -15.24 7.63
N TRP A 605 -6.18 -14.96 8.42
CA TRP A 605 -5.14 -15.93 8.76
C TRP A 605 -5.69 -17.30 9.21
N PRO A 606 -6.78 -17.41 10.01
CA PRO A 606 -7.31 -18.72 10.39
C PRO A 606 -7.73 -19.56 9.17
N LEU A 607 -8.40 -18.95 8.21
CA LEU A 607 -8.80 -19.66 6.98
C LEU A 607 -7.60 -20.01 6.10
N HIS A 608 -6.59 -19.15 6.04
CA HIS A 608 -5.32 -19.45 5.37
C HIS A 608 -4.61 -20.65 6.02
N ALA A 609 -4.54 -20.69 7.36
CA ALA A 609 -3.97 -21.81 8.10
C ALA A 609 -4.78 -23.11 7.86
N TRP A 610 -6.11 -22.99 7.78
CA TRP A 610 -6.99 -24.11 7.44
C TRP A 610 -6.66 -24.69 6.06
N VAL A 611 -6.51 -23.84 5.04
CA VAL A 611 -6.12 -24.28 3.68
C VAL A 611 -4.77 -24.97 3.69
N ARG A 612 -3.77 -24.39 4.36
CA ARG A 612 -2.41 -24.96 4.42
C ARG A 612 -2.39 -26.34 5.07
N LEU A 613 -3.12 -26.50 6.18
CA LEU A 613 -3.22 -27.81 6.87
C LEU A 613 -3.80 -28.86 5.94
N HIS A 614 -4.87 -28.55 5.19
CA HIS A 614 -5.47 -29.50 4.26
C HIS A 614 -4.62 -29.76 3.00
N ALA A 615 -3.96 -28.74 2.47
CA ALA A 615 -3.05 -28.92 1.35
C ALA A 615 -1.86 -29.82 1.74
N GLN A 616 -1.27 -29.58 2.90
CA GLN A 616 -0.16 -30.40 3.41
C GLN A 616 -0.59 -31.78 3.88
N LEU A 617 -1.85 -31.94 4.29
CA LEU A 617 -2.44 -33.27 4.53
C LEU A 617 -2.40 -34.11 3.26
N GLY A 618 -2.86 -33.59 2.13
CA GLY A 618 -2.85 -34.28 0.86
C GLY A 618 -1.45 -34.50 0.23
N LEU A 619 -0.47 -33.68 0.64
CA LEU A 619 0.94 -33.79 0.23
C LEU A 619 1.78 -34.66 1.17
N GLY A 620 1.21 -35.22 2.24
CA GLY A 620 1.91 -36.10 3.17
C GLY A 620 2.76 -35.38 4.23
N ASN A 621 2.67 -34.06 4.35
CA ASN A 621 3.48 -33.25 5.26
C ASN A 621 2.70 -32.72 6.48
N SER A 622 1.61 -33.39 6.86
CA SER A 622 0.64 -32.93 7.88
C SER A 622 1.27 -32.60 9.23
N GLY A 623 2.20 -33.45 9.72
CA GLY A 623 2.83 -33.30 11.04
C GLY A 623 3.74 -32.07 11.12
N ALA A 624 4.52 -31.78 10.09
CA ALA A 624 5.39 -30.58 10.04
C ALA A 624 4.56 -29.30 10.02
N GLU A 625 3.50 -29.27 9.21
CA GLU A 625 2.64 -28.13 9.12
C GLU A 625 1.81 -27.91 10.40
N ALA A 626 1.33 -29.00 11.02
CA ALA A 626 0.63 -28.93 12.29
C ALA A 626 1.49 -28.32 13.41
N ARG A 627 2.78 -28.67 13.50
CA ARG A 627 3.73 -28.05 14.43
C ARG A 627 3.86 -26.54 14.15
N LYS A 628 4.10 -26.17 12.92
CA LYS A 628 4.25 -24.77 12.50
C LYS A 628 3.02 -23.92 12.83
N ILE A 629 1.84 -24.42 12.52
CA ILE A 629 0.58 -23.71 12.83
C ILE A 629 0.35 -23.63 14.35
N ALA A 630 0.62 -24.70 15.11
CA ALA A 630 0.49 -24.70 16.56
C ALA A 630 1.42 -23.66 17.22
N GLU A 631 2.69 -23.56 16.76
CA GLU A 631 3.63 -22.55 17.22
C GLU A 631 3.16 -21.12 16.85
N GLN A 632 2.65 -20.93 15.66
CA GLN A 632 2.11 -19.64 15.24
C GLN A 632 0.92 -19.21 16.10
N LEU A 633 0.04 -20.14 16.47
CA LEU A 633 -1.08 -19.88 17.39
C LEU A 633 -0.61 -19.44 18.78
N GLN A 634 0.50 -19.99 19.28
CA GLN A 634 1.08 -19.61 20.57
C GLN A 634 1.75 -18.23 20.54
N ARG A 635 2.41 -17.89 19.44
CA ARG A 635 3.21 -16.66 19.29
C ARG A 635 2.39 -15.43 18.87
N ARG A 636 1.17 -15.58 18.39
CA ARG A 636 0.36 -14.47 17.94
C ARG A 636 -0.17 -13.63 19.10
N PRO A 637 0.21 -12.33 19.21
CA PRO A 637 -0.22 -11.48 20.32
C PRO A 637 -1.69 -11.01 20.20
N MET A 638 -2.32 -11.18 19.02
CA MET A 638 -3.70 -10.75 18.77
C MET A 638 -4.67 -11.93 18.70
N PRO A 639 -5.81 -11.82 19.38
CA PRO A 639 -6.72 -12.93 19.61
C PRO A 639 -7.65 -13.40 18.48
N PRO A 640 -7.75 -12.86 17.23
CA PRO A 640 -8.79 -13.32 16.30
C PRO A 640 -8.80 -14.81 16.02
N CYS A 641 -7.63 -15.47 16.11
CA CYS A 641 -7.51 -16.93 15.97
C CYS A 641 -7.54 -17.69 17.29
N MET A 642 -7.62 -17.00 18.43
CA MET A 642 -7.67 -17.61 19.77
C MET A 642 -9.02 -17.51 20.43
N THR A 643 -9.98 -16.85 19.76
CA THR A 643 -11.34 -16.67 20.28
C THR A 643 -12.27 -17.75 19.76
N ASP A 644 -13.34 -17.95 20.48
CA ASP A 644 -14.40 -18.88 20.12
C ASP A 644 -15.27 -18.31 18.98
N ASN A 645 -14.82 -18.53 17.73
CA ASN A 645 -15.54 -18.18 16.51
C ASN A 645 -15.46 -19.31 15.47
N LEU A 646 -16.26 -19.21 14.43
CA LEU A 646 -16.38 -20.22 13.37
C LEU A 646 -15.02 -20.59 12.74
N ALA A 647 -14.21 -19.60 12.38
CA ALA A 647 -12.93 -19.81 11.73
C ALA A 647 -11.89 -20.44 12.67
N SER A 648 -11.86 -20.04 13.94
CA SER A 648 -10.96 -20.63 14.95
C SER A 648 -11.29 -22.08 15.24
N ALA A 649 -12.59 -22.42 15.34
CA ALA A 649 -13.02 -23.81 15.51
C ALA A 649 -12.67 -24.66 14.28
N ALA A 650 -12.79 -24.11 13.07
CA ALA A 650 -12.39 -24.80 11.84
C ALA A 650 -10.89 -25.09 11.78
N VAL A 651 -10.03 -24.15 12.18
CA VAL A 651 -8.58 -24.41 12.32
C VAL A 651 -8.31 -25.47 13.35
N GLY A 652 -9.04 -25.45 14.48
CA GLY A 652 -8.95 -26.50 15.50
C GLY A 652 -9.26 -27.89 14.95
N ASN A 653 -10.29 -28.02 14.12
CA ASN A 653 -10.62 -29.26 13.40
C ASN A 653 -9.52 -29.69 12.45
N ALA A 654 -9.05 -28.78 11.57
CA ALA A 654 -8.00 -29.08 10.60
C ALA A 654 -6.70 -29.48 11.28
N LEU A 655 -6.33 -28.81 12.35
CA LEU A 655 -5.14 -29.13 13.15
C LEU A 655 -5.28 -30.49 13.86
N ALA A 656 -6.48 -30.82 14.40
CA ALA A 656 -6.72 -32.13 14.98
C ALA A 656 -6.64 -33.25 13.92
N ILE A 657 -7.21 -33.04 12.73
CA ILE A 657 -7.09 -33.97 11.58
C ILE A 657 -5.64 -34.16 11.17
N ALA A 658 -4.86 -33.07 11.06
CA ALA A 658 -3.45 -33.13 10.70
C ALA A 658 -2.62 -33.88 11.77
N TRP A 659 -2.92 -33.72 13.06
CA TRP A 659 -2.27 -34.50 14.13
C TRP A 659 -2.66 -35.97 14.09
N LEU A 660 -3.92 -36.31 13.77
CA LEU A 660 -4.36 -37.69 13.60
C LEU A 660 -3.63 -38.35 12.44
N ALA A 661 -3.51 -37.68 11.30
CA ALA A 661 -2.77 -38.15 10.14
C ALA A 661 -1.26 -38.37 10.43
N ALA A 662 -0.70 -37.50 11.32
CA ALA A 662 0.68 -37.64 11.79
C ALA A 662 0.87 -38.70 12.91
N GLY A 663 -0.19 -39.42 13.31
CA GLY A 663 -0.15 -40.42 14.38
C GLY A 663 -0.16 -39.82 15.81
N ASN A 664 -0.35 -38.53 15.98
CA ASN A 664 -0.34 -37.86 17.29
C ASN A 664 -1.78 -37.62 17.84
N GLY A 665 -2.42 -38.74 18.22
CA GLY A 665 -3.79 -38.68 18.76
C GLY A 665 -3.90 -37.98 20.09
N ALA A 666 -2.82 -37.86 20.87
CA ALA A 666 -2.84 -37.13 22.15
C ALA A 666 -3.05 -35.63 21.96
N LYS A 667 -2.33 -35.01 21.00
CA LYS A 667 -2.49 -33.62 20.64
C LYS A 667 -3.88 -33.35 20.03
N ALA A 668 -4.35 -34.25 19.14
CA ALA A 668 -5.69 -34.15 18.61
C ALA A 668 -6.76 -34.20 19.72
N ALA A 669 -6.66 -35.15 20.64
CA ALA A 669 -7.58 -35.26 21.77
C ALA A 669 -7.54 -34.03 22.71
N ALA A 670 -6.39 -33.41 22.91
CA ALA A 670 -6.26 -32.18 23.68
C ALA A 670 -7.01 -31.00 23.03
N LEU A 671 -6.92 -30.87 21.69
CA LEU A 671 -7.66 -29.86 20.94
C LEU A 671 -9.17 -30.10 21.02
N LEU A 672 -9.62 -31.34 20.86
CA LEU A 672 -11.05 -31.70 20.85
C LEU A 672 -11.73 -31.55 22.23
N ARG A 673 -10.94 -31.46 23.32
CA ARG A 673 -11.49 -31.19 24.68
C ARG A 673 -11.71 -29.71 24.95
N ARG A 674 -11.22 -28.80 24.09
CA ARG A 674 -11.43 -27.36 24.28
C ARG A 674 -12.91 -27.03 24.07
N PRO A 675 -13.54 -26.29 25.01
CA PRO A 675 -14.93 -25.89 24.84
C PRO A 675 -15.05 -24.88 23.69
N THR A 676 -16.09 -25.02 22.88
CA THR A 676 -16.44 -24.09 21.81
C THR A 676 -17.92 -24.06 21.57
N ARG A 677 -18.45 -22.89 21.20
CA ARG A 677 -19.82 -22.71 20.71
C ARG A 677 -20.04 -23.26 19.29
N PHE A 678 -18.96 -23.60 18.61
CA PHE A 678 -18.94 -24.08 17.22
C PHE A 678 -18.53 -25.56 17.16
N GLY A 679 -19.08 -26.38 18.05
CA GLY A 679 -18.79 -27.82 18.14
C GLY A 679 -18.97 -28.57 16.83
N GLY A 680 -19.91 -28.10 15.97
CA GLY A 680 -20.14 -28.63 14.64
C GLY A 680 -18.93 -28.54 13.70
N GLN A 681 -18.03 -27.58 13.92
CA GLN A 681 -16.75 -27.54 13.18
C GLN A 681 -15.78 -28.62 13.65
N LEU A 682 -15.79 -28.99 14.91
CA LEU A 682 -14.90 -30.04 15.48
C LEU A 682 -15.44 -31.47 15.30
N ALA A 683 -16.71 -31.62 14.96
CA ALA A 683 -17.39 -32.89 14.83
C ALA A 683 -16.69 -33.89 13.89
N PRO A 684 -16.16 -33.49 12.71
CA PRO A 684 -15.42 -34.40 11.84
C PRO A 684 -14.18 -34.99 12.53
N ALA A 685 -13.34 -34.16 13.14
CA ALA A 685 -12.13 -34.63 13.82
C ALA A 685 -12.45 -35.52 15.03
N ALA A 686 -13.54 -35.23 15.74
CA ALA A 686 -13.99 -36.05 16.88
C ALA A 686 -14.43 -37.46 16.46
N LEU A 687 -15.12 -37.61 15.33
CA LEU A 687 -15.49 -38.92 14.77
C LEU A 687 -14.25 -39.63 14.19
N LEU A 688 -13.43 -38.93 13.45
CA LEU A 688 -12.20 -39.47 12.88
C LEU A 688 -11.26 -39.99 13.96
N ALA A 689 -11.11 -39.29 15.09
CA ALA A 689 -10.28 -39.78 16.20
C ALA A 689 -10.75 -41.11 16.74
N LYS A 690 -12.04 -41.37 16.82
CA LYS A 690 -12.61 -42.66 17.24
C LYS A 690 -12.41 -43.76 16.19
N LEU A 691 -12.63 -43.44 14.92
CA LEU A 691 -12.40 -44.37 13.81
C LEU A 691 -10.93 -44.76 13.68
N ALA A 692 -10.00 -43.81 13.87
CA ALA A 692 -8.58 -44.03 13.89
C ALA A 692 -8.12 -44.89 15.09
N ALA A 693 -8.82 -44.78 16.22
CA ALA A 693 -8.61 -45.66 17.37
C ALA A 693 -9.22 -47.06 17.20
N GLY A 694 -9.88 -47.35 16.08
CA GLY A 694 -10.54 -48.62 15.80
C GLY A 694 -11.92 -48.78 16.47
N ASP A 695 -12.43 -47.72 17.11
CA ASP A 695 -13.68 -47.75 17.88
C ASP A 695 -14.84 -47.21 17.04
N ALA A 696 -15.28 -48.01 16.08
CA ALA A 696 -16.42 -47.70 15.21
C ALA A 696 -17.74 -47.58 15.99
N ASP A 697 -17.89 -48.37 17.07
CA ASP A 697 -19.09 -48.38 17.91
C ASP A 697 -19.22 -47.01 18.64
N ALA A 698 -18.14 -46.51 19.27
CA ALA A 698 -18.11 -45.20 19.88
C ALA A 698 -18.32 -44.07 18.87
N ALA A 699 -17.77 -44.17 17.64
CA ALA A 699 -18.03 -43.23 16.57
C ALA A 699 -19.51 -43.19 16.20
N TRP A 700 -20.12 -44.33 15.96
CA TRP A 700 -21.54 -44.49 15.65
C TRP A 700 -22.45 -43.96 16.73
N LYS A 701 -22.25 -44.32 17.97
CA LYS A 701 -23.07 -43.88 19.14
C LYS A 701 -23.00 -42.40 19.36
N SER A 702 -21.86 -41.77 19.00
CA SER A 702 -21.70 -40.32 19.17
C SER A 702 -22.21 -39.50 18.01
N LEU A 703 -22.51 -40.10 16.84
CA LEU A 703 -22.85 -39.40 15.61
C LEU A 703 -24.01 -38.40 15.80
N ALA A 704 -25.11 -38.83 16.38
CA ALA A 704 -26.28 -37.95 16.59
C ALA A 704 -25.94 -36.74 17.45
N GLY A 705 -25.14 -36.91 18.50
CA GLY A 705 -24.63 -35.81 19.34
C GLY A 705 -23.69 -34.89 18.57
N GLN A 706 -22.83 -35.42 17.70
CA GLN A 706 -21.95 -34.60 16.87
C GLN A 706 -22.71 -33.82 15.78
N GLU A 707 -23.69 -34.43 15.15
CA GLU A 707 -24.52 -33.81 14.11
C GLU A 707 -25.39 -32.67 14.67
N SER A 708 -25.83 -32.75 15.92
CA SER A 708 -26.63 -31.73 16.59
C SER A 708 -25.82 -30.56 17.13
N GLN A 709 -24.48 -30.63 17.10
CA GLN A 709 -23.66 -29.53 17.58
C GLN A 709 -23.91 -28.23 16.79
N PRO A 710 -23.89 -27.06 17.45
CA PRO A 710 -24.05 -25.79 16.76
C PRO A 710 -22.84 -25.43 15.91
N GLY A 711 -23.02 -24.54 14.94
CA GLY A 711 -21.93 -23.97 14.13
C GLY A 711 -21.47 -24.86 12.97
N HIS A 712 -22.27 -25.85 12.54
CA HIS A 712 -22.00 -26.57 11.30
C HIS A 712 -22.07 -25.65 10.08
N THR A 713 -21.11 -25.80 9.17
CA THR A 713 -21.24 -25.42 7.74
C THR A 713 -21.74 -26.63 6.95
N ALA A 714 -22.16 -26.43 5.70
CA ALA A 714 -22.50 -27.57 4.81
C ALA A 714 -21.32 -28.53 4.71
N ARG A 715 -20.09 -28.01 4.58
CA ARG A 715 -18.83 -28.78 4.53
C ARG A 715 -18.59 -29.61 5.77
N SER A 716 -18.65 -29.03 6.97
CA SER A 716 -18.41 -29.76 8.21
C SER A 716 -19.51 -30.79 8.49
N ARG A 717 -20.74 -30.49 8.12
CA ARG A 717 -21.87 -31.43 8.23
C ARG A 717 -21.70 -32.61 7.29
N ALA A 718 -21.35 -32.36 6.03
CA ALA A 718 -21.06 -33.43 5.06
C ALA A 718 -19.90 -34.33 5.55
N ALA A 719 -18.85 -33.74 6.09
CA ALA A 719 -17.72 -34.48 6.67
C ALA A 719 -18.16 -35.36 7.86
N THR A 720 -18.99 -34.82 8.76
CA THR A 720 -19.54 -35.56 9.92
C THR A 720 -20.37 -36.74 9.46
N LEU A 721 -21.27 -36.55 8.49
CA LEU A 721 -22.11 -37.60 7.92
C LEU A 721 -21.28 -38.67 7.20
N THR A 722 -20.25 -38.27 6.44
CA THR A 722 -19.38 -39.19 5.72
C THR A 722 -18.58 -40.09 6.70
N LEU A 723 -18.04 -39.54 7.77
CA LEU A 723 -17.36 -40.31 8.80
C LEU A 723 -18.33 -41.18 9.61
N GLY A 724 -19.55 -40.70 9.82
CA GLY A 724 -20.65 -41.52 10.37
C GLY A 724 -21.00 -42.70 9.49
N ALA A 725 -20.99 -42.54 8.16
CA ALA A 725 -21.22 -43.63 7.20
C ALA A 725 -20.11 -44.65 7.24
N ALA A 726 -18.84 -44.26 7.41
CA ALA A 726 -17.72 -45.18 7.62
C ALA A 726 -17.91 -45.99 8.90
N ALA A 727 -18.31 -45.35 10.01
CA ALA A 727 -18.62 -46.06 11.27
C ALA A 727 -19.76 -47.07 11.09
N ALA A 728 -20.86 -46.67 10.45
CA ALA A 728 -22.00 -47.53 10.16
C ALA A 728 -21.59 -48.76 9.30
N HIS A 729 -20.80 -48.49 8.25
CA HIS A 729 -20.31 -49.56 7.37
C HIS A 729 -19.44 -50.56 8.10
N ARG A 730 -18.46 -50.14 8.92
CA ARG A 730 -17.63 -51.03 9.74
C ARG A 730 -18.44 -51.88 10.71
N LEU A 731 -19.61 -51.43 11.14
CA LEU A 731 -20.55 -52.15 11.98
C LEU A 731 -21.52 -53.04 11.19
N GLY A 732 -21.46 -53.07 9.87
CA GLY A 732 -22.35 -53.83 9.00
C GLY A 732 -23.71 -53.13 8.71
N HIS A 733 -23.92 -51.90 9.17
CA HIS A 733 -25.16 -51.12 8.97
C HIS A 733 -25.20 -50.45 7.58
N GLN A 734 -25.22 -51.26 6.49
CA GLN A 734 -25.06 -50.79 5.10
C GLN A 734 -26.14 -49.78 4.65
N GLU A 735 -27.41 -49.99 5.06
CA GLU A 735 -28.49 -49.07 4.71
C GLU A 735 -28.29 -47.70 5.38
N SER A 736 -27.90 -47.66 6.64
CA SER A 736 -27.55 -46.45 7.35
C SER A 736 -26.35 -45.73 6.72
N ALA A 737 -25.34 -46.50 6.29
CA ALA A 737 -24.16 -45.94 5.62
C ALA A 737 -24.54 -45.20 4.32
N ILE A 738 -25.37 -45.85 3.46
CA ILE A 738 -25.87 -45.18 2.23
C ILE A 738 -26.72 -43.94 2.56
N ALA A 739 -27.66 -44.08 3.50
CA ALA A 739 -28.52 -42.94 3.86
C ALA A 739 -27.70 -41.73 4.36
N LEU A 740 -26.64 -41.94 5.12
CA LEU A 740 -25.73 -40.90 5.58
C LEU A 740 -24.93 -40.28 4.45
N LEU A 741 -24.43 -41.08 3.50
CA LEU A 741 -23.73 -40.57 2.31
C LEU A 741 -24.65 -39.76 1.43
N GLU A 742 -25.89 -40.22 1.18
CA GLU A 742 -26.89 -39.46 0.42
C GLU A 742 -27.18 -38.09 1.09
N ARG A 743 -27.32 -38.08 2.42
CA ARG A 743 -27.48 -36.83 3.18
C ARG A 743 -26.24 -35.95 3.09
N ALA A 744 -25.04 -36.53 3.08
CA ALA A 744 -23.81 -35.75 2.92
C ALA A 744 -23.76 -35.07 1.55
N VAL A 745 -24.10 -35.79 0.47
CA VAL A 745 -24.16 -35.23 -0.89
C VAL A 745 -25.24 -34.17 -0.99
N ALA A 746 -26.41 -34.38 -0.37
CA ALA A 746 -27.48 -33.38 -0.34
C ALA A 746 -27.08 -32.07 0.35
N GLN A 747 -26.10 -32.08 1.27
CA GLN A 747 -25.57 -30.86 1.88
C GLN A 747 -24.70 -30.01 0.95
N VAL A 748 -23.93 -30.62 0.06
CA VAL A 748 -22.90 -29.95 -0.73
C VAL A 748 -23.11 -30.04 -2.23
N GLY A 749 -24.08 -30.82 -2.69
CA GLY A 749 -24.32 -31.10 -4.11
C GLY A 749 -23.39 -32.17 -4.69
N ALA A 750 -23.82 -32.82 -5.77
CA ALA A 750 -23.08 -33.91 -6.42
C ALA A 750 -21.67 -33.47 -6.91
N THR A 751 -21.56 -32.22 -7.38
CA THR A 751 -20.30 -31.59 -7.84
C THR A 751 -19.66 -30.69 -6.79
N GLY A 752 -20.20 -30.65 -5.58
CA GLY A 752 -19.84 -29.71 -4.51
C GLY A 752 -18.55 -30.06 -3.77
N ALA A 753 -18.49 -29.64 -2.49
CA ALA A 753 -17.30 -29.81 -1.67
C ALA A 753 -16.96 -31.29 -1.46
N ARG A 754 -15.74 -31.70 -1.80
CA ARG A 754 -15.27 -33.11 -1.75
C ARG A 754 -14.10 -33.33 -0.82
N LEU A 755 -13.49 -32.28 -0.28
CA LEU A 755 -12.32 -32.34 0.57
C LEU A 755 -12.51 -33.31 1.76
N HIS A 756 -13.72 -33.46 2.28
CA HIS A 756 -14.07 -34.35 3.38
C HIS A 756 -13.83 -35.84 3.06
N LEU A 757 -13.80 -36.23 1.77
CA LEU A 757 -13.46 -37.60 1.37
C LEU A 757 -12.01 -37.98 1.73
N ALA A 758 -11.11 -36.98 1.79
CA ALA A 758 -9.73 -37.20 2.21
C ALA A 758 -9.57 -37.52 3.72
N TYR A 759 -10.64 -37.32 4.51
CA TYR A 759 -10.63 -37.73 5.92
C TYR A 759 -10.89 -39.22 6.15
N LEU A 760 -11.42 -39.91 5.15
CA LEU A 760 -11.67 -41.32 5.24
C LEU A 760 -10.35 -42.12 5.21
N PRO A 761 -10.18 -43.09 6.07
CA PRO A 761 -9.18 -44.15 5.86
C PRO A 761 -9.35 -44.79 4.48
N THR A 762 -8.25 -45.16 3.83
CA THR A 762 -8.27 -45.64 2.45
C THR A 762 -9.21 -46.82 2.26
N ASP A 763 -9.23 -47.78 3.19
CA ASP A 763 -10.10 -48.95 3.14
C ASP A 763 -11.57 -48.57 3.22
N ASP A 764 -11.92 -47.68 4.15
CA ASP A 764 -13.29 -47.18 4.26
C ASP A 764 -13.78 -46.52 2.99
N LEU A 765 -12.92 -45.72 2.34
CA LEU A 765 -13.27 -45.04 1.10
C LEU A 765 -13.52 -46.07 -0.04
N VAL A 766 -12.68 -47.10 -0.14
CA VAL A 766 -12.83 -48.18 -1.12
C VAL A 766 -14.15 -48.95 -0.88
N ASP A 767 -14.42 -49.31 0.36
CA ASP A 767 -15.64 -50.02 0.75
C ASP A 767 -16.92 -49.22 0.53
N LEU A 768 -16.90 -47.96 0.91
CA LEU A 768 -18.03 -47.04 0.70
C LEU A 768 -18.30 -46.80 -0.78
N ARG A 769 -17.26 -46.71 -1.61
CA ARG A 769 -17.39 -46.65 -3.08
C ARG A 769 -18.06 -47.89 -3.63
N ALA A 770 -17.59 -49.07 -3.22
CA ALA A 770 -18.15 -50.36 -3.62
C ALA A 770 -19.62 -50.52 -3.19
N LEU A 771 -19.96 -50.01 -2.01
CA LEU A 771 -21.32 -50.00 -1.50
C LEU A 771 -22.19 -49.01 -2.30
N ALA A 772 -21.71 -47.79 -2.55
CA ALA A 772 -22.42 -46.78 -3.34
C ALA A 772 -22.67 -47.23 -4.79
N ALA A 773 -21.70 -47.90 -5.41
CA ALA A 773 -21.86 -48.43 -6.76
C ALA A 773 -23.00 -49.46 -6.87
N ARG A 774 -23.32 -50.17 -5.79
CA ARG A 774 -24.39 -51.16 -5.74
C ARG A 774 -25.74 -50.61 -5.32
N ARG A 775 -25.78 -49.60 -4.48
CA ARG A 775 -26.99 -49.13 -3.78
C ARG A 775 -27.19 -47.62 -3.77
N GLY A 776 -26.19 -46.82 -4.17
CA GLY A 776 -26.25 -45.36 -4.11
C GLY A 776 -26.94 -44.75 -5.35
N SER A 777 -27.42 -43.52 -5.20
CA SER A 777 -27.92 -42.68 -6.30
C SER A 777 -26.81 -42.33 -7.30
N ALA A 778 -27.21 -41.89 -8.50
CA ALA A 778 -26.28 -41.40 -9.51
C ALA A 778 -25.39 -40.25 -8.98
N ASP A 779 -26.00 -39.33 -8.21
CA ASP A 779 -25.33 -38.18 -7.60
C ASP A 779 -24.26 -38.64 -6.57
N LEU A 780 -24.58 -39.59 -5.71
CA LEU A 780 -23.65 -40.17 -4.77
C LEU A 780 -22.47 -40.88 -5.49
N GLN A 781 -22.78 -41.65 -6.52
CA GLN A 781 -21.73 -42.34 -7.32
C GLN A 781 -20.81 -41.31 -8.00
N ALA A 782 -21.37 -40.25 -8.60
CA ALA A 782 -20.61 -39.18 -9.22
C ALA A 782 -19.76 -38.40 -8.20
N HIS A 783 -20.30 -38.19 -6.99
CA HIS A 783 -19.58 -37.49 -5.91
C HIS A 783 -18.35 -38.29 -5.44
N LEU A 784 -18.48 -39.61 -5.33
CA LEU A 784 -17.41 -40.50 -4.89
C LEU A 784 -16.43 -40.91 -6.01
N ALA A 785 -16.71 -40.64 -7.27
CA ALA A 785 -15.90 -41.11 -8.43
C ALA A 785 -14.55 -40.38 -8.56
N ILE A 786 -14.30 -39.27 -7.82
CA ILE A 786 -13.06 -38.51 -7.90
C ILE A 786 -11.88 -39.28 -7.26
N GLY A 787 -10.68 -39.09 -7.83
CA GLY A 787 -9.45 -39.61 -7.20
C GLY A 787 -9.13 -38.88 -5.92
N VAL A 788 -9.06 -39.54 -4.78
CA VAL A 788 -8.77 -38.97 -3.47
C VAL A 788 -7.39 -39.40 -3.05
N PRO A 789 -6.47 -38.47 -2.69
CA PRO A 789 -5.16 -38.84 -2.13
C PRO A 789 -5.33 -39.56 -0.80
N ALA A 790 -4.54 -40.59 -0.56
CA ALA A 790 -4.52 -41.33 0.70
C ALA A 790 -3.83 -40.46 1.77
N ALA A 791 -4.62 -39.82 2.62
CA ALA A 791 -4.11 -39.07 3.77
C ALA A 791 -4.03 -39.95 5.04
N PHE A 792 -4.82 -40.99 5.12
CA PHE A 792 -4.84 -41.97 6.21
C PHE A 792 -4.62 -43.36 5.60
N GLU A 793 -3.39 -43.85 5.72
CA GLU A 793 -3.12 -45.25 5.40
C GLU A 793 -3.84 -46.17 6.40
N THR A 794 -4.12 -47.40 5.98
CA THR A 794 -4.92 -48.42 6.68
C THR A 794 -4.70 -48.47 8.20
N ALA A 795 -5.67 -48.92 8.94
CA ALA A 795 -5.84 -49.01 10.42
C ALA A 795 -4.66 -49.58 11.27
N SER A 796 -3.46 -49.64 10.68
CA SER A 796 -2.20 -49.97 11.37
C SER A 796 -1.52 -48.80 12.08
N ASN A 797 -1.93 -47.55 11.80
CA ASN A 797 -1.50 -46.38 12.57
C ASN A 797 -2.45 -46.18 13.77
N ALA A 798 -2.54 -47.20 14.65
CA ALA A 798 -3.15 -47.08 15.95
C ALA A 798 -2.58 -45.81 16.62
N VAL A 799 -3.44 -44.88 17.01
CA VAL A 799 -3.08 -43.70 17.80
C VAL A 799 -2.14 -44.14 18.91
N VAL A 800 -0.85 -43.86 18.75
CA VAL A 800 0.16 -44.31 19.72
C VAL A 800 -0.01 -43.46 20.99
N THR A 801 -0.74 -44.00 21.94
CA THR A 801 -0.84 -43.39 23.27
C THR A 801 0.14 -44.08 24.21
N LEU A 802 1.24 -43.39 24.52
CA LEU A 802 2.10 -43.83 25.64
C LEU A 802 1.44 -43.44 26.97
N SER A 803 1.40 -44.37 27.93
CA SER A 803 1.02 -44.06 29.31
C SER A 803 2.01 -43.05 29.93
N GLU A 804 1.64 -42.41 31.03
CA GLU A 804 2.55 -41.51 31.78
C GLU A 804 3.89 -42.21 32.13
N LYS A 805 3.82 -43.47 32.55
CA LYS A 805 5.02 -44.28 32.89
C LYS A 805 5.87 -44.59 31.64
N GLU A 806 5.26 -44.87 30.50
CA GLU A 806 5.95 -45.07 29.25
C GLU A 806 6.58 -43.77 28.72
N ARG A 807 5.90 -42.64 28.87
CA ARG A 807 6.49 -41.33 28.54
C ARG A 807 7.67 -40.99 29.42
N ALA A 808 7.58 -41.22 30.71
CA ALA A 808 8.70 -41.06 31.63
C ALA A 808 9.94 -41.91 31.23
N VAL A 809 9.72 -43.13 30.76
CA VAL A 809 10.79 -43.98 30.25
C VAL A 809 11.39 -43.41 28.97
N VAL A 810 10.60 -42.93 28.01
CA VAL A 810 11.10 -42.32 26.77
C VAL A 810 11.86 -41.01 27.07
N ALA A 811 11.36 -40.17 27.99
CA ALA A 811 12.09 -38.99 28.44
C ALA A 811 13.43 -39.30 29.09
N ALA A 812 13.49 -40.32 29.97
CA ALA A 812 14.71 -40.74 30.59
C ALA A 812 15.73 -41.35 29.59
N MET A 813 15.27 -41.91 28.47
CA MET A 813 16.14 -42.42 27.39
C MET A 813 16.96 -41.32 26.70
N VAL A 814 16.54 -40.06 26.72
CA VAL A 814 17.28 -38.94 26.12
C VAL A 814 18.59 -38.71 26.87
N GLU A 815 18.55 -38.78 28.21
CA GLU A 815 19.72 -38.49 29.07
C GLU A 815 20.49 -39.76 29.46
N HIS A 816 19.85 -40.92 29.45
CA HIS A 816 20.38 -42.19 29.97
C HIS A 816 20.41 -43.28 28.91
N PRO A 817 21.57 -43.58 28.32
CA PRO A 817 21.67 -44.55 27.21
C PRO A 817 21.56 -46.03 27.60
N THR A 818 21.57 -46.36 28.90
CA THR A 818 21.51 -47.74 29.36
C THR A 818 20.28 -48.05 30.21
N ARG A 819 19.77 -49.27 30.14
CA ARG A 819 18.62 -49.73 30.94
C ARG A 819 18.84 -49.55 32.44
N SER A 820 20.05 -49.81 32.91
CA SER A 820 20.44 -49.63 34.31
C SER A 820 20.34 -48.16 34.73
N ALA A 821 20.82 -47.23 33.88
CA ALA A 821 20.76 -45.81 34.16
C ALA A 821 19.32 -45.29 34.16
N ILE A 822 18.49 -45.75 33.21
CA ILE A 822 17.05 -45.41 33.18
C ILE A 822 16.35 -45.92 34.42
N ALA A 823 16.67 -47.17 34.86
CA ALA A 823 16.11 -47.77 36.07
C ALA A 823 16.46 -46.97 37.33
N ALA A 824 17.72 -46.53 37.42
CA ALA A 824 18.18 -45.70 38.53
C ALA A 824 17.50 -44.29 38.52
N ALA A 825 17.41 -43.63 37.38
CA ALA A 825 16.79 -42.34 37.22
C ALA A 825 15.30 -42.32 37.58
N LEU A 826 14.60 -43.40 37.26
CA LEU A 826 13.14 -43.52 37.51
C LEU A 826 12.79 -44.24 38.78
N HIS A 827 13.76 -44.69 39.57
CA HIS A 827 13.61 -45.44 40.81
C HIS A 827 12.77 -46.76 40.63
N ILE A 828 13.00 -47.49 39.52
CA ILE A 828 12.33 -48.76 39.19
C ILE A 828 13.34 -49.83 38.88
N SER A 829 12.88 -51.13 38.85
CA SER A 829 13.80 -52.25 38.49
C SER A 829 14.12 -52.24 36.98
N GLU A 830 15.33 -52.72 36.61
CA GLU A 830 15.71 -52.95 35.22
C GLU A 830 14.72 -53.83 34.46
N ASN A 831 14.12 -54.80 35.14
CA ASN A 831 13.10 -55.66 34.54
C ASN A 831 11.80 -54.92 34.24
N THR A 832 11.45 -53.90 35.07
CA THR A 832 10.32 -52.99 34.83
C THR A 832 10.60 -52.11 33.62
N VAL A 833 11.82 -51.56 33.47
CA VAL A 833 12.27 -50.80 32.31
C VAL A 833 12.17 -51.65 31.06
N LYS A 834 12.68 -52.91 31.08
CA LYS A 834 12.57 -53.85 29.98
C LYS A 834 11.13 -54.05 29.53
N THR A 835 10.23 -54.23 30.49
CA THR A 835 8.80 -54.43 30.20
C THR A 835 8.16 -53.21 29.56
N HIS A 836 8.51 -51.98 30.03
CA HIS A 836 8.04 -50.74 29.43
C HIS A 836 8.62 -50.56 28.04
N LEU A 837 9.92 -50.79 27.81
CA LEU A 837 10.56 -50.71 26.49
C LEU A 837 9.93 -51.68 25.50
N GLN A 838 9.63 -52.93 25.87
CA GLN A 838 8.94 -53.86 25.00
C GLN A 838 7.53 -53.36 24.58
N ARG A 839 6.81 -52.76 25.51
CA ARG A 839 5.49 -52.15 25.22
C ARG A 839 5.64 -50.90 24.34
N ILE A 840 6.65 -50.05 24.59
CA ILE A 840 6.97 -48.87 23.80
C ILE A 840 7.35 -49.30 22.37
N TYR A 841 8.25 -50.29 22.20
CA TYR A 841 8.65 -50.80 20.89
C TYR A 841 7.44 -51.29 20.09
N ARG A 842 6.56 -52.06 20.75
CA ARG A 842 5.35 -52.53 20.09
C ARG A 842 4.39 -51.42 19.73
N LYS A 843 4.21 -50.40 20.61
CA LYS A 843 3.32 -49.27 20.38
C LYS A 843 3.85 -48.33 19.30
N LEU A 844 5.18 -48.12 19.24
CA LEU A 844 5.84 -47.25 18.26
C LEU A 844 6.16 -47.95 16.93
N GLY A 845 6.00 -49.28 16.87
CA GLY A 845 6.33 -50.06 15.69
C GLY A 845 7.83 -50.10 15.38
N VAL A 846 8.68 -49.99 16.40
CA VAL A 846 10.14 -49.88 16.27
C VAL A 846 10.80 -51.00 17.08
N ASN A 847 12.09 -51.27 16.81
CA ASN A 847 12.81 -52.37 17.41
C ASN A 847 14.12 -51.98 18.12
N SER A 848 14.42 -50.68 18.18
CA SER A 848 15.64 -50.17 18.81
C SER A 848 15.37 -48.90 19.62
N GLN A 849 16.27 -48.64 20.59
CA GLN A 849 16.20 -47.47 21.43
C GLN A 849 16.40 -46.16 20.61
N ALA A 850 17.31 -46.17 19.65
CA ALA A 850 17.54 -45.07 18.75
C ALA A 850 16.28 -44.79 17.91
N ALA A 851 15.64 -45.80 17.36
CA ALA A 851 14.40 -45.66 16.60
C ALA A 851 13.22 -45.22 17.48
N VAL A 852 13.20 -45.55 18.78
CA VAL A 852 12.22 -45.01 19.74
C VAL A 852 12.39 -43.49 19.89
N LEU A 853 13.63 -43.01 20.08
CA LEU A 853 13.91 -41.59 20.24
C LEU A 853 13.58 -40.80 18.96
N GLU A 854 13.99 -41.31 17.81
CA GLU A 854 13.67 -40.76 16.51
C GLU A 854 12.15 -40.66 16.29
N ARG A 855 11.44 -41.77 16.55
CA ARG A 855 9.99 -41.81 16.43
C ARG A 855 9.28 -40.99 17.50
N ALA A 856 9.84 -40.86 18.71
CA ALA A 856 9.32 -40.01 19.76
C ALA A 856 9.46 -38.52 19.42
N VAL A 857 10.55 -38.12 18.75
CA VAL A 857 10.72 -36.75 18.21
C VAL A 857 9.74 -36.52 17.07
N GLU A 858 9.58 -37.46 16.13
CA GLU A 858 8.60 -37.37 15.03
C GLU A 858 7.17 -37.20 15.55
N LEU A 859 6.81 -37.95 16.59
CA LEU A 859 5.48 -37.94 17.22
C LEU A 859 5.36 -36.88 18.32
N ASP A 860 6.42 -36.10 18.59
CA ASP A 860 6.49 -35.06 19.61
C ASP A 860 6.02 -35.59 21.00
N LEU A 861 6.48 -36.75 21.36
CA LEU A 861 6.20 -37.45 22.62
C LEU A 861 7.19 -37.05 23.74
N LEU A 862 8.25 -36.31 23.38
CA LEU A 862 9.23 -35.74 24.29
C LEU A 862 8.82 -34.27 24.52
N ASP A 863 8.54 -33.88 25.75
CA ASP A 863 8.40 -32.47 26.09
C ASP A 863 9.76 -31.82 25.79
N ALA A 864 9.74 -30.72 25.01
CA ALA A 864 10.95 -29.94 24.78
C ALA A 864 11.49 -29.45 26.12
N PRO A 865 12.82 -29.50 26.38
CA PRO A 865 13.42 -29.01 27.59
C PRO A 865 13.13 -27.53 27.86
#